data_a4045f3055937ee7f9134a3291cd40f6
#
_entry.id   a4045f3055937ee7f9134a3291cd40f6
#
_cell.length_a   1.000
_cell.length_b   1.000
_cell.length_c   1.000
_cell.angle_alpha   90.00
_cell.angle_beta   90.00
_cell.angle_gamma   90.00
#
_symmetry.space_group_name_H-M   'P 1'
#
loop_
_entity.id
_entity.type
_entity.pdbx_description
1 polymer ?
#
loop_
_entity_poly.entity_id
_entity_poly.type
_entity_poly.pdbx_seq_one_letter_code
_entity_poly.pdbx_strand_id
1 'polypeptide(L)'
;MTIFILLAVIGAIVQFWVPVNYSMVDYLPENAPSTTAMDVMEEEFDSAVANTRVMVQDVSVQEALAFKEDIAAIDGVNDVSWLDDAIDIRTPLEVADQETVETYYKNDKALFTLEIEEGKEVPATEAIYDVIGKDNAMAGDALNTAISQQKTGQETFNAAAILIPVVILILLLSTRSWFEPVLFLTAIGISVLINLGTNIFIGEISFISQSVAPILQLAVSLDYAIFLLHSFDDYRKTDSPEKAMKRAMKRSFPAVTASASTTFFGFLALTFMDFEIGADLGLNLVKGILLSFLSVMVFLPALTLISYKWIDKTHHKQWLPNRYPIGKFVTKLRIPALLLVALIIVPAFLAQNETNFIYGMGDNPDNTRAGQDENAIKDAFGKYTPIVLLVDKGDLARQEQFVDELSELKYVKSTVDYTGAVGTGIPPEYLEESAREQFFSEHYSRIILNTTTDTEGDAAFALVEDVKEVAANYYGDDYYATGESFTLYDMKQVVQEDNKLVNVLTVVAIAAVLLITFKSLSMPLVLILTIQTAVWMNLAVPYFTNEPLVYIGYLIISIVQLAATVDYAILFTEDYMNNRQEMPKFEAIKKTINEKIFSIGVSASILSSVGFIMWLTSTDPIISSIGILLGRGTLLAFTMVVIFLPALLVVFDKPIEKTTWRPNFYKRK
;
A
#
# COMPACT_ATOMS: atom_id res chain seq x y z
N MET A 1 17.32 -28.26 -10.37
CA MET A 1 18.15 -27.07 -10.31
C MET A 1 18.18 -26.31 -11.62
N THR A 2 18.54 -26.96 -12.75
CA THR A 2 18.60 -26.31 -14.07
C THR A 2 17.29 -25.58 -14.48
N ILE A 3 16.15 -26.22 -14.22
CA ILE A 3 14.82 -25.62 -14.52
C ILE A 3 14.62 -24.30 -13.75
N PHE A 4 14.95 -24.27 -12.46
CA PHE A 4 14.82 -23.05 -11.66
C PHE A 4 15.70 -21.91 -12.16
N ILE A 5 16.96 -22.23 -12.53
CA ILE A 5 17.89 -21.24 -13.09
C ILE A 5 17.36 -20.73 -14.44
N LEU A 6 16.91 -21.63 -15.31
CA LEU A 6 16.34 -21.26 -16.62
C LEU A 6 15.12 -20.34 -16.45
N LEU A 7 14.19 -20.71 -15.58
CA LEU A 7 12.99 -19.90 -15.30
C LEU A 7 13.36 -18.55 -14.69
N ALA A 8 14.37 -18.50 -13.80
CA ALA A 8 14.82 -17.23 -13.23
C ALA A 8 15.46 -16.31 -14.29
N VAL A 9 16.25 -16.87 -15.22
CA VAL A 9 16.82 -16.08 -16.33
C VAL A 9 15.73 -15.57 -17.26
N ILE A 10 14.75 -16.41 -17.60
CA ILE A 10 13.60 -15.98 -18.40
C ILE A 10 12.83 -14.89 -17.63
N GLY A 11 12.55 -15.10 -16.34
CA GLY A 11 11.84 -14.13 -15.50
C GLY A 11 12.57 -12.78 -15.40
N ALA A 12 13.91 -12.82 -15.25
CA ALA A 12 14.73 -11.60 -15.20
C ALA A 12 14.68 -10.78 -16.51
N ILE A 13 14.39 -11.41 -17.64
CA ILE A 13 14.25 -10.73 -18.93
C ILE A 13 12.80 -10.25 -19.12
N VAL A 14 11.83 -11.15 -18.88
CA VAL A 14 10.42 -10.91 -19.17
C VAL A 14 9.81 -9.84 -18.25
N GLN A 15 10.31 -9.68 -17.03
CA GLN A 15 9.80 -8.65 -16.10
C GLN A 15 9.78 -7.22 -16.67
N PHE A 16 10.68 -6.91 -17.62
CA PHE A 16 10.73 -5.58 -18.25
C PHE A 16 9.61 -5.34 -19.29
N TRP A 17 8.84 -6.35 -19.61
CA TRP A 17 7.68 -6.25 -20.52
C TRP A 17 6.35 -6.33 -19.77
N VAL A 18 6.37 -6.40 -18.45
CA VAL A 18 5.16 -6.34 -17.63
C VAL A 18 4.72 -4.89 -17.55
N PRO A 19 3.52 -4.54 -18.02
CA PRO A 19 2.97 -3.20 -17.88
C PRO A 19 2.77 -2.86 -16.38
N VAL A 20 2.97 -1.61 -16.03
CA VAL A 20 2.79 -1.12 -14.65
C VAL A 20 1.87 0.09 -14.68
N ASN A 21 0.78 0.01 -13.96
CA ASN A 21 -0.14 1.11 -13.78
C ASN A 21 0.24 1.94 -12.55
N TYR A 22 0.29 3.26 -12.74
CA TYR A 22 0.63 4.26 -11.73
C TYR A 22 -0.58 5.08 -11.29
N SER A 23 -1.71 4.96 -11.98
CA SER A 23 -2.97 5.60 -11.62
C SER A 23 -3.63 4.84 -10.46
N MET A 24 -4.02 5.53 -9.40
CA MET A 24 -4.75 4.91 -8.29
C MET A 24 -6.25 4.82 -8.59
N VAL A 25 -6.74 5.69 -9.43
CA VAL A 25 -8.17 5.79 -9.77
C VAL A 25 -8.61 4.55 -10.55
N ASP A 26 -7.77 4.05 -11.45
CA ASP A 26 -8.05 2.87 -12.29
C ASP A 26 -8.24 1.57 -11.50
N TYR A 27 -7.88 1.58 -10.21
CA TYR A 27 -8.07 0.43 -9.32
C TYR A 27 -9.38 0.49 -8.52
N LEU A 28 -10.20 1.51 -8.73
CA LEU A 28 -11.57 1.50 -8.25
C LEU A 28 -12.42 0.50 -9.06
N PRO A 29 -13.43 -0.13 -8.44
CA PRO A 29 -14.35 -0.99 -9.18
C PRO A 29 -15.03 -0.25 -10.33
N GLU A 30 -15.22 -0.92 -11.46
CA GLU A 30 -15.94 -0.37 -12.64
C GLU A 30 -17.34 0.17 -12.28
N ASN A 31 -17.98 -0.38 -11.25
CA ASN A 31 -19.29 0.04 -10.78
C ASN A 31 -19.26 1.10 -9.69
N ALA A 32 -18.11 1.65 -9.35
CA ALA A 32 -18.04 2.78 -8.44
C ALA A 32 -18.71 4.01 -9.09
N PRO A 33 -19.49 4.81 -8.31
CA PRO A 33 -20.22 5.95 -8.89
C PRO A 33 -19.32 6.94 -9.62
N SER A 34 -18.14 7.26 -9.09
CA SER A 34 -17.18 8.17 -9.72
C SER A 34 -16.53 7.58 -10.98
N THR A 35 -16.26 6.25 -11.02
CA THR A 35 -15.74 5.56 -12.21
C THR A 35 -16.79 5.59 -13.32
N THR A 36 -18.02 5.17 -13.03
CA THR A 36 -19.13 5.24 -13.99
C THR A 36 -19.35 6.68 -14.49
N ALA A 37 -19.24 7.68 -13.61
CA ALA A 37 -19.38 9.09 -14.01
C ALA A 37 -18.25 9.56 -14.93
N MET A 38 -17.03 9.06 -14.74
CA MET A 38 -15.89 9.35 -15.61
C MET A 38 -16.11 8.73 -16.99
N ASP A 39 -16.50 7.44 -17.05
CA ASP A 39 -16.80 6.75 -18.31
C ASP A 39 -17.88 7.50 -19.13
N VAL A 40 -18.98 7.91 -18.46
CA VAL A 40 -20.03 8.70 -19.12
C VAL A 40 -19.51 10.07 -19.58
N MET A 41 -18.62 10.70 -18.80
CA MET A 41 -18.00 11.97 -19.17
C MET A 41 -17.13 11.82 -20.43
N GLU A 42 -16.33 10.76 -20.53
CA GLU A 42 -15.46 10.50 -21.68
C GLU A 42 -16.26 10.10 -22.93
N GLU A 43 -17.37 9.36 -22.77
CA GLU A 43 -18.24 8.97 -23.89
C GLU A 43 -19.05 10.15 -24.44
N GLU A 44 -19.47 11.08 -23.61
CA GLU A 44 -20.45 12.13 -23.96
C GLU A 44 -19.80 13.48 -24.28
N PHE A 45 -18.59 13.75 -23.78
CA PHE A 45 -17.90 15.02 -23.95
C PHE A 45 -16.53 14.80 -24.57
N ASP A 46 -16.24 15.53 -25.67
CA ASP A 46 -14.94 15.47 -26.35
C ASP A 46 -13.79 16.14 -25.54
N SER A 47 -14.14 16.94 -24.53
CA SER A 47 -13.17 17.61 -23.64
C SER A 47 -13.03 16.84 -22.35
N ALA A 48 -11.85 16.30 -22.09
CA ALA A 48 -11.53 15.64 -20.84
C ALA A 48 -11.39 16.63 -19.67
N VAL A 49 -11.35 16.09 -18.48
CA VAL A 49 -11.13 16.89 -17.25
C VAL A 49 -9.65 17.25 -17.17
N ALA A 50 -9.35 18.54 -16.96
CA ALA A 50 -7.98 18.99 -16.77
C ALA A 50 -7.34 18.26 -15.56
N ASN A 51 -6.19 17.62 -15.78
CA ASN A 51 -5.44 16.85 -14.78
C ASN A 51 -4.13 17.52 -14.35
N THR A 52 -3.83 18.71 -14.91
CA THR A 52 -2.61 19.47 -14.61
C THR A 52 -2.88 20.96 -14.62
N ARG A 53 -2.21 21.69 -13.72
CA ARG A 53 -2.23 23.15 -13.63
C ARG A 53 -0.80 23.67 -13.76
N VAL A 54 -0.65 24.73 -14.55
CA VAL A 54 0.64 25.40 -14.75
C VAL A 54 0.50 26.88 -14.40
N MET A 55 1.32 27.36 -13.49
CA MET A 55 1.39 28.78 -13.11
C MET A 55 2.66 29.41 -13.67
N VAL A 56 2.49 30.51 -14.40
CA VAL A 56 3.57 31.36 -14.87
C VAL A 56 3.44 32.70 -14.22
N GLN A 57 4.53 33.22 -13.64
CA GLN A 57 4.54 34.49 -12.90
C GLN A 57 5.33 35.59 -13.63
N ASP A 58 5.08 36.83 -13.25
CA ASP A 58 5.70 38.05 -13.83
C ASP A 58 5.43 38.18 -15.35
N VAL A 59 4.21 37.83 -15.79
CA VAL A 59 3.81 37.84 -17.21
C VAL A 59 2.64 38.79 -17.46
N SER A 60 2.71 39.46 -18.60
CA SER A 60 1.57 40.21 -19.16
C SER A 60 0.58 39.24 -19.83
N VAL A 61 -0.63 39.68 -20.09
CA VAL A 61 -1.67 38.92 -20.82
C VAL A 61 -1.16 38.40 -22.18
N GLN A 62 -0.38 39.24 -22.89
CA GLN A 62 0.17 38.85 -24.20
C GLN A 62 1.25 37.73 -24.07
N GLU A 63 2.10 37.80 -23.04
CA GLU A 63 3.11 36.80 -22.77
C GLU A 63 2.44 35.50 -22.29
N ALA A 64 1.37 35.60 -21.50
CA ALA A 64 0.60 34.43 -21.08
C ALA A 64 -0.02 33.67 -22.27
N LEU A 65 -0.56 34.40 -23.27
CA LEU A 65 -1.04 33.77 -24.51
C LEU A 65 0.07 33.04 -25.27
N ALA A 66 1.27 33.61 -25.30
CA ALA A 66 2.40 32.93 -25.95
C ALA A 66 2.78 31.65 -25.19
N PHE A 67 2.79 31.66 -23.85
CA PHE A 67 2.99 30.44 -23.05
C PHE A 67 1.90 29.39 -23.29
N LYS A 68 0.62 29.81 -23.44
CA LYS A 68 -0.48 28.91 -23.78
C LYS A 68 -0.22 28.19 -25.11
N GLU A 69 0.19 28.96 -26.15
CA GLU A 69 0.51 28.39 -27.47
C GLU A 69 1.71 27.43 -27.40
N ASP A 70 2.76 27.80 -26.67
CA ASP A 70 3.96 26.98 -26.51
C ASP A 70 3.66 25.67 -25.75
N ILE A 71 2.83 25.70 -24.70
CA ILE A 71 2.39 24.53 -23.94
C ILE A 71 1.49 23.64 -24.79
N ALA A 72 0.53 24.22 -25.51
CA ALA A 72 -0.38 23.49 -26.38
C ALA A 72 0.33 22.78 -27.56
N ALA A 73 1.52 23.24 -27.94
CA ALA A 73 2.33 22.61 -28.99
C ALA A 73 3.08 21.36 -28.51
N ILE A 74 3.08 21.05 -27.21
CA ILE A 74 3.80 19.89 -26.63
C ILE A 74 3.04 18.61 -26.97
N ASP A 75 3.74 17.58 -27.46
CA ASP A 75 3.17 16.26 -27.69
C ASP A 75 2.69 15.62 -26.39
N GLY A 76 1.43 15.21 -26.34
CA GLY A 76 0.77 14.67 -25.16
C GLY A 76 0.02 15.70 -24.32
N VAL A 77 -0.03 16.97 -24.74
CA VAL A 77 -0.94 17.98 -24.18
C VAL A 77 -2.12 18.13 -25.14
N ASN A 78 -3.31 17.77 -24.67
CA ASN A 78 -4.51 17.76 -25.51
C ASN A 78 -5.29 19.06 -25.45
N ASP A 79 -5.47 19.65 -24.28
CA ASP A 79 -6.22 20.88 -24.09
C ASP A 79 -5.50 21.81 -23.12
N VAL A 80 -5.45 23.10 -23.45
CA VAL A 80 -4.90 24.15 -22.57
C VAL A 80 -5.91 25.27 -22.48
N SER A 81 -6.54 25.38 -21.33
CA SER A 81 -7.54 26.40 -21.06
C SER A 81 -6.95 27.52 -20.20
N TRP A 82 -7.30 28.77 -20.56
CA TRP A 82 -6.90 29.96 -19.82
C TRP A 82 -7.99 31.05 -19.93
N LEU A 83 -7.70 32.24 -19.48
CA LEU A 83 -8.61 33.38 -19.42
C LEU A 83 -9.30 33.71 -20.78
N ASP A 84 -8.60 33.54 -21.90
CA ASP A 84 -9.12 33.80 -23.25
C ASP A 84 -10.23 32.87 -23.69
N ASP A 85 -10.34 31.69 -23.06
CA ASP A 85 -11.44 30.74 -23.28
C ASP A 85 -12.67 31.10 -22.42
N ALA A 86 -12.47 31.84 -21.33
CA ALA A 86 -13.54 32.21 -20.38
C ALA A 86 -14.15 33.57 -20.72
N ILE A 87 -13.34 34.52 -21.24
CA ILE A 87 -13.79 35.90 -21.58
C ILE A 87 -13.18 36.36 -22.89
N ASP A 88 -13.85 37.31 -23.57
CA ASP A 88 -13.21 38.03 -24.70
C ASP A 88 -12.07 38.91 -24.19
N ILE A 89 -10.85 38.48 -24.41
CA ILE A 89 -9.61 39.11 -23.94
C ILE A 89 -9.36 40.51 -24.55
N ARG A 90 -10.14 40.92 -25.55
CA ARG A 90 -10.16 42.30 -26.10
C ARG A 90 -10.89 43.26 -25.17
N THR A 91 -11.69 42.74 -24.25
CA THR A 91 -12.31 43.54 -23.20
C THR A 91 -11.24 43.92 -22.16
N PRO A 92 -11.14 45.20 -21.76
CA PRO A 92 -10.23 45.59 -20.68
C PRO A 92 -10.54 44.77 -19.41
N LEU A 93 -9.53 44.19 -18.78
CA LEU A 93 -9.70 43.30 -17.62
C LEU A 93 -10.43 43.95 -16.46
N GLU A 94 -10.31 45.28 -16.33
CA GLU A 94 -11.00 46.08 -15.28
C GLU A 94 -12.53 46.11 -15.45
N VAL A 95 -13.05 45.81 -16.65
CA VAL A 95 -14.48 45.79 -16.98
C VAL A 95 -15.04 44.40 -17.03
N ALA A 96 -14.18 43.41 -17.18
CA ALA A 96 -14.55 41.99 -17.19
C ALA A 96 -14.97 41.53 -15.79
N ASP A 97 -15.63 40.38 -15.72
CA ASP A 97 -15.96 39.75 -14.45
C ASP A 97 -14.68 39.44 -13.64
N GLN A 98 -14.51 40.14 -12.53
CA GLN A 98 -13.29 40.07 -11.73
C GLN A 98 -13.08 38.70 -11.09
N GLU A 99 -14.15 37.97 -10.81
CA GLU A 99 -14.04 36.62 -10.23
C GLU A 99 -13.47 35.62 -11.25
N THR A 100 -13.95 35.72 -12.49
CA THR A 100 -13.40 34.91 -13.60
C THR A 100 -11.94 35.32 -13.90
N VAL A 101 -11.64 36.64 -13.95
CA VAL A 101 -10.27 37.09 -14.17
C VAL A 101 -9.33 36.56 -13.08
N GLU A 102 -9.66 36.72 -11.80
CA GLU A 102 -8.80 36.30 -10.69
C GLU A 102 -8.63 34.77 -10.61
N THR A 103 -9.49 33.99 -11.26
CA THR A 103 -9.33 32.53 -11.35
C THR A 103 -8.17 32.13 -12.25
N TYR A 104 -7.95 32.85 -13.36
CA TYR A 104 -6.93 32.54 -14.37
C TYR A 104 -5.75 33.51 -14.40
N TYR A 105 -5.96 34.77 -13.95
CA TYR A 105 -4.92 35.81 -13.98
C TYR A 105 -5.02 36.71 -12.78
N LYS A 106 -3.98 36.72 -11.94
CA LYS A 106 -3.95 37.51 -10.70
C LYS A 106 -2.54 37.96 -10.34
N ASN A 107 -2.33 39.26 -10.07
CA ASN A 107 -1.03 39.82 -9.66
C ASN A 107 0.11 39.45 -10.63
N ASP A 108 -0.08 39.63 -11.93
CA ASP A 108 0.87 39.28 -13.00
C ASP A 108 1.25 37.80 -13.03
N LYS A 109 0.36 36.94 -12.54
CA LYS A 109 0.48 35.49 -12.60
C LYS A 109 -0.65 34.91 -13.43
N ALA A 110 -0.31 34.03 -14.38
CA ALA A 110 -1.27 33.29 -15.20
C ALA A 110 -1.34 31.84 -14.72
N LEU A 111 -2.55 31.32 -14.59
CA LEU A 111 -2.81 29.91 -14.25
C LEU A 111 -3.50 29.23 -15.42
N PHE A 112 -2.83 28.29 -16.04
CA PHE A 112 -3.35 27.42 -17.09
C PHE A 112 -3.85 26.12 -16.49
N THR A 113 -4.96 25.61 -17.00
CA THR A 113 -5.42 24.26 -16.75
C THR A 113 -5.29 23.45 -18.03
N LEU A 114 -4.75 22.25 -17.95
CA LEU A 114 -4.46 21.45 -19.12
C LEU A 114 -4.67 19.97 -18.85
N GLU A 115 -4.90 19.23 -19.93
CA GLU A 115 -4.96 17.78 -19.95
C GLU A 115 -3.68 17.21 -20.55
N ILE A 116 -3.06 16.29 -19.82
CA ILE A 116 -1.95 15.48 -20.33
C ILE A 116 -2.49 14.08 -20.62
N GLU A 117 -2.23 13.58 -21.83
CA GLU A 117 -2.64 12.27 -22.32
C GLU A 117 -2.01 11.16 -21.50
N GLU A 118 -2.81 10.15 -21.17
CA GLU A 118 -2.36 8.96 -20.44
C GLU A 118 -1.22 8.24 -21.20
N GLY A 119 -0.18 7.87 -20.44
CA GLY A 119 1.03 7.25 -20.99
C GLY A 119 2.06 8.24 -21.53
N LYS A 120 1.76 9.54 -21.59
CA LYS A 120 2.68 10.60 -21.98
C LYS A 120 3.07 11.54 -20.84
N GLU A 121 2.70 11.22 -19.61
CA GLU A 121 2.89 12.11 -18.46
C GLU A 121 4.36 12.51 -18.27
N VAL A 122 5.30 11.57 -18.39
CA VAL A 122 6.73 11.83 -18.21
C VAL A 122 7.26 12.79 -19.30
N PRO A 123 7.16 12.49 -20.60
CA PRO A 123 7.69 13.38 -21.62
C PRO A 123 6.99 14.75 -21.65
N ALA A 124 5.67 14.78 -21.44
CA ALA A 124 4.91 16.04 -21.46
C ALA A 124 5.28 16.94 -20.26
N THR A 125 5.34 16.41 -19.04
CA THR A 125 5.73 17.21 -17.85
C THR A 125 7.16 17.71 -17.92
N GLU A 126 8.11 16.92 -18.45
CA GLU A 126 9.48 17.36 -18.69
C GLU A 126 9.51 18.51 -19.72
N ALA A 127 8.80 18.38 -20.83
CA ALA A 127 8.73 19.41 -21.85
C ALA A 127 8.05 20.71 -21.33
N ILE A 128 6.98 20.58 -20.53
CA ILE A 128 6.34 21.74 -19.89
C ILE A 128 7.35 22.44 -18.95
N TYR A 129 8.09 21.70 -18.12
CA TYR A 129 9.11 22.30 -17.25
C TYR A 129 10.24 22.99 -18.03
N ASP A 130 10.60 22.48 -19.22
CA ASP A 130 11.59 23.13 -20.09
C ASP A 130 11.06 24.46 -20.66
N VAL A 131 9.76 24.53 -20.99
CA VAL A 131 9.08 25.73 -21.47
C VAL A 131 8.91 26.77 -20.36
N ILE A 132 8.38 26.37 -19.21
CA ILE A 132 8.07 27.32 -18.13
C ILE A 132 9.30 27.68 -17.28
N GLY A 133 10.35 26.87 -17.27
CA GLY A 133 11.57 27.12 -16.51
C GLY A 133 11.46 26.79 -15.01
N LYS A 134 12.40 27.35 -14.22
CA LYS A 134 12.54 26.99 -12.80
C LYS A 134 11.75 27.89 -11.85
N ASP A 135 11.38 29.07 -12.29
CA ASP A 135 10.73 30.10 -11.46
C ASP A 135 9.20 29.98 -11.52
N ASN A 136 8.68 29.08 -12.35
CA ASN A 136 7.26 28.82 -12.55
C ASN A 136 6.90 27.44 -12.00
N ALA A 137 5.61 27.18 -11.80
CA ALA A 137 5.12 26.04 -11.03
C ALA A 137 4.17 25.16 -11.84
N MET A 138 4.19 23.86 -11.58
CA MET A 138 3.24 22.88 -12.14
C MET A 138 2.76 21.94 -11.04
N ALA A 139 1.45 21.62 -11.03
CA ALA A 139 0.84 20.69 -10.09
C ALA A 139 -0.32 19.94 -10.75
N GLY A 140 -0.66 18.77 -10.25
CA GLY A 140 -1.79 17.95 -10.69
C GLY A 140 -1.45 16.48 -10.81
N ASP A 141 -2.46 15.66 -11.10
CA ASP A 141 -2.36 14.19 -11.09
C ASP A 141 -1.38 13.66 -12.14
N ALA A 142 -1.34 14.24 -13.33
CA ALA A 142 -0.41 13.81 -14.35
C ALA A 142 1.06 14.05 -13.94
N LEU A 143 1.36 15.15 -13.19
CA LEU A 143 2.68 15.35 -12.62
C LEU A 143 3.01 14.31 -11.55
N ASN A 144 2.05 13.98 -10.68
CA ASN A 144 2.23 12.97 -9.63
C ASN A 144 2.50 11.59 -10.25
N THR A 145 1.76 11.24 -11.28
CA THR A 145 1.97 10.00 -12.07
C THR A 145 3.34 9.99 -12.74
N ALA A 146 3.75 11.08 -13.39
CA ALA A 146 5.09 11.19 -13.99
C ALA A 146 6.21 11.01 -12.95
N ILE A 147 6.08 11.62 -11.77
CA ILE A 147 7.04 11.49 -10.68
C ILE A 147 7.10 10.03 -10.21
N SER A 148 5.96 9.37 -10.05
CA SER A 148 5.88 7.98 -9.62
C SER A 148 6.53 7.05 -10.66
N GLN A 149 6.28 7.26 -11.95
CA GLN A 149 6.91 6.51 -13.04
C GLN A 149 8.44 6.64 -13.04
N GLN A 150 8.96 7.86 -12.89
CA GLN A 150 10.40 8.13 -12.90
C GLN A 150 11.11 7.57 -11.67
N LYS A 151 10.50 7.67 -10.49
CA LYS A 151 11.16 7.37 -9.21
C LYS A 151 11.05 5.91 -8.79
N THR A 152 9.94 5.24 -9.08
CA THR A 152 9.64 3.88 -8.58
C THR A 152 10.77 2.89 -8.85
N GLY A 153 11.30 2.85 -10.07
CA GLY A 153 12.39 1.94 -10.43
C GLY A 153 13.69 2.24 -9.68
N GLN A 154 14.04 3.52 -9.53
CA GLN A 154 15.25 3.93 -8.84
C GLN A 154 15.15 3.75 -7.33
N GLU A 155 14.00 4.03 -6.74
CA GLU A 155 13.76 3.83 -5.31
C GLU A 155 13.81 2.35 -4.94
N THR A 156 13.19 1.48 -5.73
CA THR A 156 13.26 0.03 -5.55
C THR A 156 14.70 -0.47 -5.62
N PHE A 157 15.50 0.03 -6.57
CA PHE A 157 16.91 -0.31 -6.66
C PHE A 157 17.71 0.20 -5.45
N ASN A 158 17.49 1.43 -5.03
CA ASN A 158 18.16 2.03 -3.86
C ASN A 158 17.82 1.27 -2.58
N ALA A 159 16.53 0.94 -2.38
CA ALA A 159 16.09 0.12 -1.27
C ALA A 159 16.77 -1.26 -1.26
N ALA A 160 16.81 -1.95 -2.39
CA ALA A 160 17.49 -3.23 -2.53
C ALA A 160 19.01 -3.14 -2.29
N ALA A 161 19.66 -2.07 -2.77
CA ALA A 161 21.10 -1.83 -2.61
C ALA A 161 21.51 -1.63 -1.13
N ILE A 162 20.63 -1.11 -0.29
CA ILE A 162 20.85 -0.99 1.16
C ILE A 162 20.39 -2.27 1.88
N LEU A 163 19.27 -2.84 1.47
CA LEU A 163 18.65 -4.00 2.11
C LEU A 163 19.55 -5.24 2.03
N ILE A 164 20.08 -5.54 0.84
CA ILE A 164 20.89 -6.76 0.64
C ILE A 164 22.11 -6.79 1.56
N PRO A 165 22.95 -5.73 1.67
CA PRO A 165 24.05 -5.69 2.63
C PRO A 165 23.60 -5.83 4.09
N VAL A 166 22.49 -5.20 4.49
CA VAL A 166 21.97 -5.30 5.86
C VAL A 166 21.50 -6.74 6.17
N VAL A 167 20.78 -7.37 5.24
CA VAL A 167 20.36 -8.76 5.37
C VAL A 167 21.58 -9.70 5.43
N ILE A 168 22.58 -9.49 4.57
CA ILE A 168 23.83 -10.26 4.61
C ILE A 168 24.49 -10.12 5.98
N LEU A 169 24.58 -8.91 6.52
CA LEU A 169 25.18 -8.67 7.84
C LEU A 169 24.45 -9.43 8.94
N ILE A 170 23.11 -9.34 8.98
CA ILE A 170 22.28 -10.06 9.97
C ILE A 170 22.47 -11.56 9.83
N LEU A 171 22.47 -12.08 8.60
CA LEU A 171 22.66 -13.50 8.33
C LEU A 171 24.07 -13.96 8.74
N LEU A 172 25.13 -13.20 8.46
CA LEU A 172 26.49 -13.51 8.88
C LEU A 172 26.63 -13.56 10.41
N LEU A 173 25.95 -12.65 11.12
CA LEU A 173 25.94 -12.67 12.59
C LEU A 173 25.22 -13.90 13.15
N SER A 174 24.25 -14.45 12.42
CA SER A 174 23.38 -15.54 12.86
C SER A 174 23.84 -16.93 12.43
N THR A 175 24.56 -17.04 11.32
CA THR A 175 25.01 -18.29 10.71
C THR A 175 26.41 -18.70 11.18
N ARG A 176 26.87 -19.87 10.76
CA ARG A 176 28.19 -20.42 11.10
C ARG A 176 29.13 -20.50 9.92
N SER A 177 28.69 -20.07 8.75
CA SER A 177 29.49 -20.08 7.52
C SER A 177 29.27 -18.78 6.73
N TRP A 178 30.35 -18.22 6.21
CA TRP A 178 30.28 -17.05 5.32
C TRP A 178 29.52 -17.34 4.01
N PHE A 179 29.35 -18.62 3.67
CA PHE A 179 28.71 -19.02 2.43
C PHE A 179 27.18 -19.24 2.58
N GLU A 180 26.66 -19.49 3.79
CA GLU A 180 25.24 -19.69 4.03
C GLU A 180 24.36 -18.53 3.56
N PRO A 181 24.68 -17.25 3.83
CA PRO A 181 23.88 -16.12 3.31
C PRO A 181 23.78 -16.11 1.79
N VAL A 182 24.82 -16.53 1.08
CA VAL A 182 24.80 -16.63 -0.39
C VAL A 182 23.79 -17.69 -0.84
N LEU A 183 23.72 -18.82 -0.15
CA LEU A 183 22.74 -19.87 -0.46
C LEU A 183 21.29 -19.39 -0.24
N PHE A 184 21.04 -18.69 0.86
CA PHE A 184 19.74 -18.13 1.16
C PHE A 184 19.29 -17.14 0.11
N LEU A 185 20.12 -16.13 -0.14
CA LEU A 185 19.81 -15.06 -1.11
C LEU A 185 19.70 -15.60 -2.54
N THR A 186 20.49 -16.59 -2.90
CA THR A 186 20.37 -17.25 -4.23
C THR A 186 19.04 -17.98 -4.36
N ALA A 187 18.66 -18.76 -3.35
CA ALA A 187 17.41 -19.54 -3.40
C ALA A 187 16.18 -18.63 -3.45
N ILE A 188 16.15 -17.58 -2.61
CA ILE A 188 15.03 -16.65 -2.59
C ILE A 188 15.08 -15.71 -3.80
N GLY A 189 16.26 -15.21 -4.20
CA GLY A 189 16.41 -14.36 -5.39
C GLY A 189 15.91 -15.02 -6.66
N ILE A 190 16.18 -16.32 -6.84
CA ILE A 190 15.63 -17.11 -7.96
C ILE A 190 14.09 -17.14 -7.90
N SER A 191 13.50 -17.35 -6.73
CA SER A 191 12.03 -17.33 -6.61
C SER A 191 11.42 -15.96 -6.86
N VAL A 192 12.10 -14.89 -6.46
CA VAL A 192 11.68 -13.50 -6.74
C VAL A 192 11.72 -13.21 -8.24
N LEU A 193 12.81 -13.57 -8.92
CA LEU A 193 12.93 -13.37 -10.38
C LEU A 193 11.87 -14.15 -11.16
N ILE A 194 11.56 -15.38 -10.76
CA ILE A 194 10.47 -16.15 -11.37
C ILE A 194 9.11 -15.47 -11.08
N ASN A 195 8.91 -14.96 -9.88
CA ASN A 195 7.69 -14.25 -9.51
C ASN A 195 7.48 -13.01 -10.36
N LEU A 196 8.50 -12.14 -10.48
CA LEU A 196 8.45 -10.94 -11.28
C LEU A 196 8.17 -11.23 -12.77
N GLY A 197 8.88 -12.21 -13.35
CA GLY A 197 8.67 -12.56 -14.75
C GLY A 197 7.32 -13.21 -15.05
N THR A 198 6.73 -13.92 -14.08
CA THR A 198 5.40 -14.52 -14.23
C THR A 198 4.25 -13.53 -14.09
N ASN A 199 4.52 -12.26 -13.75
CA ASN A 199 3.52 -11.19 -13.78
C ASN A 199 2.97 -10.93 -15.19
N ILE A 200 3.74 -11.21 -16.22
CA ILE A 200 3.27 -11.08 -17.63
C ILE A 200 2.00 -11.91 -17.91
N PHE A 201 1.74 -12.96 -17.15
CA PHE A 201 0.52 -13.77 -17.28
C PHE A 201 -0.68 -13.17 -16.54
N ILE A 202 -0.44 -12.20 -15.65
CA ILE A 202 -1.49 -11.45 -14.93
C ILE A 202 -1.95 -10.29 -15.83
N GLY A 203 -1.04 -9.75 -16.65
CA GLY A 203 -1.22 -8.56 -17.45
C GLY A 203 -0.55 -7.36 -16.79
N GLU A 204 -1.31 -6.34 -16.49
CA GLU A 204 -0.86 -5.15 -15.80
C GLU A 204 -0.77 -5.36 -14.29
N ILE A 205 0.20 -4.71 -13.65
CA ILE A 205 0.37 -4.74 -12.19
C ILE A 205 0.50 -3.32 -11.63
N SER A 206 0.10 -3.13 -10.37
CA SER A 206 0.25 -1.84 -9.72
C SER A 206 1.71 -1.52 -9.41
N PHE A 207 2.06 -0.23 -9.40
CA PHE A 207 3.38 0.24 -8.97
C PHE A 207 3.70 -0.18 -7.53
N ILE A 208 2.68 -0.32 -6.68
CA ILE A 208 2.82 -0.82 -5.30
C ILE A 208 3.24 -2.28 -5.32
N SER A 209 2.58 -3.12 -6.12
CA SER A 209 2.94 -4.53 -6.27
C SER A 209 4.34 -4.71 -6.84
N GLN A 210 4.71 -3.89 -7.84
CA GLN A 210 6.05 -3.91 -8.42
C GLN A 210 7.14 -3.62 -7.39
N SER A 211 6.92 -2.63 -6.52
CA SER A 211 7.91 -2.18 -5.55
C SER A 211 7.93 -3.01 -4.27
N VAL A 212 6.76 -3.33 -3.72
CA VAL A 212 6.62 -3.91 -2.37
C VAL A 212 6.68 -5.43 -2.39
N ALA A 213 6.04 -6.10 -3.38
CA ALA A 213 5.93 -7.55 -3.37
C ALA A 213 7.27 -8.30 -3.41
N PRO A 214 8.28 -7.93 -4.23
CA PRO A 214 9.59 -8.59 -4.24
C PRO A 214 10.33 -8.48 -2.91
N ILE A 215 10.23 -7.31 -2.27
CA ILE A 215 10.90 -7.00 -1.00
C ILE A 215 10.24 -7.80 0.14
N LEU A 216 8.91 -7.82 0.21
CA LEU A 216 8.16 -8.62 1.19
C LEU A 216 8.39 -10.11 0.97
N GLN A 217 8.36 -10.60 -0.27
CA GLN A 217 8.64 -11.98 -0.60
C GLN A 217 10.02 -12.41 -0.09
N LEU A 218 11.06 -11.60 -0.34
CA LEU A 218 12.41 -11.87 0.15
C LEU A 218 12.43 -11.95 1.67
N ALA A 219 11.85 -10.97 2.35
CA ALA A 219 11.90 -10.87 3.81
C ALA A 219 11.19 -12.03 4.52
N VAL A 220 9.98 -12.35 4.09
CA VAL A 220 9.15 -13.41 4.70
C VAL A 220 9.70 -14.80 4.39
N SER A 221 10.27 -15.00 3.20
CA SER A 221 10.70 -16.33 2.76
C SER A 221 12.07 -16.77 3.30
N LEU A 222 12.88 -15.83 3.81
CA LEU A 222 14.19 -16.15 4.39
C LEU A 222 14.09 -17.09 5.60
N ASP A 223 13.04 -16.99 6.38
CA ASP A 223 12.80 -17.82 7.56
C ASP A 223 12.71 -19.32 7.20
N TYR A 224 12.08 -19.65 6.10
CA TYR A 224 11.98 -21.03 5.61
C TYR A 224 13.36 -21.62 5.30
N ALA A 225 14.22 -20.83 4.66
CA ALA A 225 15.56 -21.22 4.29
C ALA A 225 16.47 -21.37 5.52
N ILE A 226 16.42 -20.42 6.46
CA ILE A 226 17.17 -20.47 7.72
C ILE A 226 16.81 -21.72 8.52
N PHE A 227 15.52 -22.04 8.64
CA PHE A 227 15.07 -23.21 9.38
C PHE A 227 15.56 -24.52 8.78
N LEU A 228 15.53 -24.65 7.46
CA LEU A 228 16.03 -25.83 6.77
C LEU A 228 17.53 -26.04 6.95
N LEU A 229 18.35 -24.98 6.74
CA LEU A 229 19.80 -25.11 6.85
C LEU A 229 20.28 -25.27 8.29
N HIS A 230 19.63 -24.64 9.27
CA HIS A 230 19.92 -24.94 10.70
C HIS A 230 19.67 -26.41 11.03
N SER A 231 18.57 -27.00 10.51
CA SER A 231 18.29 -28.42 10.69
C SER A 231 19.34 -29.28 9.98
N PHE A 232 19.79 -28.87 8.81
CA PHE A 232 20.87 -29.55 8.06
C PHE A 232 22.17 -29.56 8.86
N ASP A 233 22.60 -28.42 9.39
CA ASP A 233 23.81 -28.28 10.21
C ASP A 233 23.77 -29.18 11.45
N ASP A 234 22.60 -29.26 12.12
CA ASP A 234 22.46 -30.12 13.28
C ASP A 234 22.66 -31.61 12.95
N TYR A 235 22.09 -32.07 11.84
CA TYR A 235 22.23 -33.44 11.41
C TYR A 235 23.62 -33.74 10.78
N ARG A 236 24.31 -32.74 10.20
CA ARG A 236 25.66 -32.87 9.63
C ARG A 236 26.70 -33.27 10.68
N LYS A 237 26.46 -33.01 11.96
CA LYS A 237 27.37 -33.44 13.06
C LYS A 237 27.49 -34.94 13.17
N THR A 238 26.52 -35.70 12.68
CA THR A 238 26.44 -37.19 12.85
C THR A 238 26.23 -37.95 11.55
N ASP A 239 25.71 -37.29 10.51
CA ASP A 239 25.30 -37.95 9.26
C ASP A 239 26.12 -37.44 8.04
N SER A 240 26.16 -38.24 6.96
CA SER A 240 26.65 -37.81 5.66
C SER A 240 25.77 -36.65 5.09
N PRO A 241 26.27 -35.82 4.19
CA PRO A 241 25.52 -34.66 3.64
C PRO A 241 24.14 -35.04 3.12
N GLU A 242 24.02 -36.14 2.35
CA GLU A 242 22.77 -36.58 1.74
C GLU A 242 21.79 -37.07 2.82
N LYS A 243 22.27 -37.83 3.82
CA LYS A 243 21.44 -38.29 4.93
C LYS A 243 21.00 -37.14 5.82
N ALA A 244 21.91 -36.21 6.11
CA ALA A 244 21.64 -35.01 6.90
C ALA A 244 20.56 -34.18 6.22
N MET A 245 20.67 -33.95 4.90
CA MET A 245 19.68 -33.16 4.15
C MET A 245 18.30 -33.86 4.13
N LYS A 246 18.27 -35.18 3.90
CA LYS A 246 17.01 -35.93 3.93
C LYS A 246 16.31 -35.83 5.29
N ARG A 247 17.07 -35.91 6.39
CA ARG A 247 16.53 -35.74 7.75
C ARG A 247 16.11 -34.32 8.04
N ALA A 248 16.89 -33.36 7.63
CA ALA A 248 16.58 -31.93 7.74
C ALA A 248 15.27 -31.58 7.02
N MET A 249 15.11 -32.00 5.77
CA MET A 249 13.88 -31.81 5.01
C MET A 249 12.68 -32.45 5.71
N LYS A 250 12.80 -33.71 6.17
CA LYS A 250 11.72 -34.42 6.86
C LYS A 250 11.30 -33.69 8.15
N ARG A 251 12.25 -33.13 8.88
CA ARG A 251 11.98 -32.40 10.13
C ARG A 251 11.40 -31.00 9.86
N SER A 252 11.93 -30.29 8.86
CA SER A 252 11.54 -28.92 8.55
C SER A 252 10.24 -28.81 7.78
N PHE A 253 9.90 -29.81 6.96
CA PHE A 253 8.73 -29.78 6.08
C PHE A 253 7.40 -29.43 6.79
N PRO A 254 7.02 -30.06 7.94
CA PRO A 254 5.76 -29.72 8.58
C PRO A 254 5.71 -28.26 9.08
N ALA A 255 6.79 -27.78 9.70
CA ALA A 255 6.86 -26.43 10.24
C ALA A 255 6.87 -25.37 9.12
N VAL A 256 7.71 -25.57 8.08
CA VAL A 256 7.77 -24.66 6.94
C VAL A 256 6.45 -24.65 6.16
N THR A 257 5.78 -25.82 6.01
CA THR A 257 4.47 -25.88 5.36
C THR A 257 3.41 -25.16 6.17
N ALA A 258 3.40 -25.30 7.50
CA ALA A 258 2.44 -24.60 8.35
C ALA A 258 2.61 -23.07 8.25
N SER A 259 3.87 -22.60 8.34
CA SER A 259 4.23 -21.18 8.19
C SER A 259 3.88 -20.66 6.79
N ALA A 260 4.33 -21.34 5.73
CA ALA A 260 3.98 -20.94 4.36
C ALA A 260 2.46 -20.94 4.11
N SER A 261 1.71 -21.87 4.73
CA SER A 261 0.26 -21.90 4.59
C SER A 261 -0.45 -20.74 5.29
N THR A 262 -0.02 -20.36 6.50
CA THR A 262 -0.59 -19.19 7.19
C THR A 262 -0.36 -17.91 6.39
N THR A 263 0.84 -17.73 5.85
CA THR A 263 1.18 -16.58 5.02
C THR A 263 0.45 -16.61 3.67
N PHE A 264 0.40 -17.78 3.03
CA PHE A 264 -0.33 -17.97 1.78
C PHE A 264 -1.82 -17.62 1.92
N PHE A 265 -2.51 -18.20 2.90
CA PHE A 265 -3.94 -17.94 3.10
C PHE A 265 -4.21 -16.53 3.66
N GLY A 266 -3.28 -15.94 4.40
CA GLY A 266 -3.36 -14.54 4.81
C GLY A 266 -3.32 -13.61 3.60
N PHE A 267 -2.38 -13.80 2.68
CA PHE A 267 -2.29 -12.99 1.45
C PHE A 267 -3.40 -13.32 0.44
N LEU A 268 -3.88 -14.56 0.42
CA LEU A 268 -5.02 -14.93 -0.42
C LEU A 268 -6.27 -14.14 -0.03
N ALA A 269 -6.43 -13.74 1.23
CA ALA A 269 -7.56 -12.93 1.64
C ALA A 269 -7.57 -11.54 0.94
N LEU A 270 -6.41 -10.97 0.60
CA LEU A 270 -6.29 -9.72 -0.16
C LEU A 270 -6.90 -9.82 -1.56
N THR A 271 -6.88 -10.99 -2.18
CA THR A 271 -7.44 -11.19 -3.53
C THR A 271 -8.97 -11.10 -3.60
N PHE A 272 -9.64 -10.95 -2.45
CA PHE A 272 -11.09 -10.74 -2.35
C PHE A 272 -11.47 -9.28 -2.12
N MET A 273 -10.51 -8.35 -2.27
CA MET A 273 -10.78 -6.93 -2.23
C MET A 273 -11.45 -6.48 -3.52
N ASP A 274 -12.42 -5.60 -3.39
CA ASP A 274 -13.02 -4.88 -4.52
C ASP A 274 -12.08 -3.77 -5.01
N PHE A 275 -11.25 -3.21 -4.12
CA PHE A 275 -10.17 -2.32 -4.51
C PHE A 275 -9.00 -3.11 -5.11
N GLU A 276 -8.81 -3.01 -6.41
CA GLU A 276 -7.98 -3.93 -7.19
C GLU A 276 -6.49 -3.90 -6.83
N ILE A 277 -5.95 -2.80 -6.29
CA ILE A 277 -4.55 -2.76 -5.78
C ILE A 277 -4.32 -3.84 -4.72
N GLY A 278 -5.30 -4.06 -3.83
CA GLY A 278 -5.19 -5.10 -2.81
C GLY A 278 -5.21 -6.50 -3.41
N ALA A 279 -6.09 -6.72 -4.39
CA ALA A 279 -6.19 -7.98 -5.11
C ALA A 279 -4.92 -8.29 -5.91
N ASP A 280 -4.37 -7.30 -6.62
CA ASP A 280 -3.12 -7.41 -7.38
C ASP A 280 -1.93 -7.74 -6.45
N LEU A 281 -1.74 -6.97 -5.38
CA LEU A 281 -0.68 -7.24 -4.41
C LEU A 281 -0.86 -8.62 -3.76
N GLY A 282 -2.08 -8.97 -3.39
CA GLY A 282 -2.43 -10.27 -2.83
C GLY A 282 -2.02 -11.42 -3.73
N LEU A 283 -2.38 -11.37 -5.01
CA LEU A 283 -2.04 -12.38 -6.00
C LEU A 283 -0.51 -12.49 -6.21
N ASN A 284 0.19 -11.36 -6.29
CA ASN A 284 1.65 -11.33 -6.41
C ASN A 284 2.35 -11.95 -5.19
N LEU A 285 1.86 -11.67 -3.98
CA LEU A 285 2.42 -12.24 -2.75
C LEU A 285 2.09 -13.73 -2.61
N VAL A 286 0.87 -14.17 -2.91
CA VAL A 286 0.46 -15.59 -2.92
C VAL A 286 1.35 -16.41 -3.84
N LYS A 287 1.52 -15.96 -5.08
CA LYS A 287 2.42 -16.56 -6.07
C LYS A 287 3.86 -16.57 -5.57
N GLY A 288 4.33 -15.45 -5.01
CA GLY A 288 5.66 -15.31 -4.44
C GLY A 288 5.95 -16.30 -3.30
N ILE A 289 5.02 -16.49 -2.36
CA ILE A 289 5.17 -17.46 -1.26
C ILE A 289 5.22 -18.89 -1.76
N LEU A 290 4.38 -19.27 -2.73
CA LEU A 290 4.42 -20.58 -3.34
C LEU A 290 5.76 -20.86 -4.03
N LEU A 291 6.24 -19.92 -4.82
CA LEU A 291 7.54 -20.03 -5.51
C LEU A 291 8.70 -20.11 -4.52
N SER A 292 8.64 -19.32 -3.44
CA SER A 292 9.64 -19.36 -2.37
C SER A 292 9.63 -20.69 -1.62
N PHE A 293 8.45 -21.20 -1.26
CA PHE A 293 8.31 -22.52 -0.64
C PHE A 293 8.92 -23.62 -1.53
N LEU A 294 8.59 -23.61 -2.83
CA LEU A 294 9.14 -24.57 -3.79
C LEU A 294 10.66 -24.40 -3.93
N SER A 295 11.17 -23.18 -3.98
CA SER A 295 12.61 -22.92 -4.05
C SER A 295 13.33 -23.42 -2.80
N VAL A 296 12.79 -23.18 -1.61
CA VAL A 296 13.40 -23.65 -0.35
C VAL A 296 13.33 -25.15 -0.19
N MET A 297 12.25 -25.82 -0.64
CA MET A 297 12.07 -27.26 -0.46
C MET A 297 12.72 -28.09 -1.57
N VAL A 298 12.95 -27.53 -2.77
CA VAL A 298 13.47 -28.27 -3.92
C VAL A 298 14.82 -27.76 -4.38
N PHE A 299 14.95 -26.43 -4.59
CA PHE A 299 16.18 -25.85 -5.15
C PHE A 299 17.28 -25.71 -4.10
N LEU A 300 16.99 -25.17 -2.91
CA LEU A 300 17.96 -24.95 -1.84
C LEU A 300 18.63 -26.25 -1.36
N PRO A 301 17.95 -27.39 -1.15
CA PRO A 301 18.60 -28.66 -0.83
C PRO A 301 19.60 -29.12 -1.88
N ALA A 302 19.23 -29.01 -3.18
CA ALA A 302 20.12 -29.36 -4.27
C ALA A 302 21.35 -28.45 -4.34
N LEU A 303 21.15 -27.15 -4.19
CA LEU A 303 22.22 -26.15 -4.15
C LEU A 303 23.16 -26.39 -2.97
N THR A 304 22.60 -26.67 -1.79
CA THR A 304 23.38 -26.97 -0.57
C THR A 304 24.23 -28.24 -0.74
N LEU A 305 23.67 -29.30 -1.33
CA LEU A 305 24.41 -30.55 -1.55
C LEU A 305 25.53 -30.43 -2.58
N ILE A 306 25.43 -29.50 -3.52
CA ILE A 306 26.53 -29.22 -4.48
C ILE A 306 27.63 -28.39 -3.79
N SER A 307 27.24 -27.49 -2.91
CA SER A 307 28.12 -26.47 -2.32
C SER A 307 28.52 -26.71 -0.86
N TYR A 308 28.13 -27.83 -0.24
CA TYR A 308 28.42 -28.09 1.18
C TYR A 308 29.90 -28.02 1.54
N LYS A 309 30.82 -28.36 0.59
CA LYS A 309 32.28 -28.21 0.78
C LYS A 309 32.70 -26.75 0.99
N TRP A 310 31.98 -25.81 0.38
CA TRP A 310 32.21 -24.38 0.60
C TRP A 310 31.70 -23.93 1.96
N ILE A 311 30.56 -24.48 2.43
CA ILE A 311 30.05 -24.25 3.78
C ILE A 311 31.12 -24.70 4.80
N ASP A 312 31.64 -25.94 4.64
CA ASP A 312 32.65 -26.50 5.54
C ASP A 312 33.96 -25.66 5.53
N LYS A 313 34.38 -25.17 4.34
CA LYS A 313 35.61 -24.39 4.16
C LYS A 313 35.52 -22.96 4.72
N THR A 314 34.32 -22.37 4.71
CA THR A 314 34.05 -21.01 5.17
C THR A 314 33.44 -20.97 6.58
N HIS A 315 33.52 -22.08 7.32
CA HIS A 315 33.00 -22.18 8.68
C HIS A 315 33.74 -21.22 9.64
N HIS A 316 32.95 -20.48 10.42
CA HIS A 316 33.46 -19.58 11.45
C HIS A 316 32.77 -19.79 12.80
N LYS A 317 33.40 -19.32 13.87
CA LYS A 317 32.77 -19.33 15.19
C LYS A 317 31.56 -18.39 15.16
N GLN A 318 30.43 -18.90 15.57
CA GLN A 318 29.22 -18.08 15.69
C GLN A 318 29.46 -16.89 16.62
N TRP A 319 29.12 -15.69 16.15
CA TRP A 319 29.41 -14.45 16.89
C TRP A 319 28.38 -14.20 17.99
N LEU A 320 27.12 -14.57 17.71
CA LEU A 320 26.02 -14.44 18.68
C LEU A 320 25.65 -15.82 19.24
N PRO A 321 25.44 -15.96 20.56
CA PRO A 321 25.07 -17.25 21.16
C PRO A 321 23.65 -17.67 20.74
N ASN A 322 23.46 -18.94 20.41
CA ASN A 322 22.14 -19.49 20.06
C ASN A 322 21.17 -19.61 21.25
N ARG A 323 21.66 -19.39 22.48
CA ARG A 323 20.87 -19.54 23.70
C ARG A 323 21.12 -18.34 24.60
N TYR A 324 20.05 -17.68 24.99
CA TYR A 324 20.09 -16.57 25.93
C TYR A 324 19.37 -16.96 27.23
N PRO A 325 20.02 -16.89 28.39
CA PRO A 325 19.42 -17.33 29.65
C PRO A 325 18.43 -16.33 30.26
N ILE A 326 17.59 -15.71 29.41
CA ILE A 326 16.61 -14.68 29.83
C ILE A 326 15.25 -15.28 30.23
N GLY A 327 15.03 -16.60 30.05
CA GLY A 327 13.76 -17.25 30.35
C GLY A 327 13.29 -17.07 31.79
N LYS A 328 14.24 -16.98 32.77
CA LYS A 328 13.91 -16.67 34.18
C LYS A 328 13.36 -15.25 34.34
N PHE A 329 13.89 -14.27 33.61
CA PHE A 329 13.44 -12.88 33.66
C PHE A 329 12.05 -12.76 33.01
N VAL A 330 11.87 -13.27 31.81
CA VAL A 330 10.58 -13.22 31.09
C VAL A 330 9.48 -13.93 31.90
N THR A 331 9.76 -15.09 32.48
CA THR A 331 8.75 -15.78 33.30
C THR A 331 8.35 -15.03 34.58
N LYS A 332 9.20 -14.15 35.10
CA LYS A 332 8.84 -13.25 36.20
C LYS A 332 7.93 -12.11 35.74
N LEU A 333 8.10 -11.64 34.50
CA LEU A 333 7.30 -10.57 33.90
C LEU A 333 5.89 -11.01 33.48
N ARG A 334 5.53 -12.30 33.58
CA ARG A 334 4.26 -12.83 33.06
C ARG A 334 3.01 -12.10 33.56
N ILE A 335 2.93 -11.80 34.85
CA ILE A 335 1.76 -11.11 35.44
C ILE A 335 1.76 -9.64 35.05
N PRO A 336 2.84 -8.88 35.21
CA PRO A 336 2.92 -7.51 34.69
C PRO A 336 2.61 -7.42 33.19
N ALA A 337 3.11 -8.34 32.37
CA ALA A 337 2.86 -8.35 30.92
C ALA A 337 1.37 -8.56 30.61
N LEU A 338 0.72 -9.52 31.28
CA LEU A 338 -0.73 -9.75 31.09
C LEU A 338 -1.55 -8.54 31.51
N LEU A 339 -1.23 -7.90 32.64
CA LEU A 339 -1.96 -6.72 33.10
C LEU A 339 -1.73 -5.51 32.18
N LEU A 340 -0.49 -5.29 31.72
CA LEU A 340 -0.16 -4.22 30.80
C LEU A 340 -0.89 -4.38 29.47
N VAL A 341 -0.83 -5.57 28.88
CA VAL A 341 -1.52 -5.83 27.59
C VAL A 341 -3.03 -5.75 27.76
N ALA A 342 -3.61 -6.27 28.85
CA ALA A 342 -5.04 -6.12 29.13
C ALA A 342 -5.49 -4.65 29.27
N LEU A 343 -4.60 -3.77 29.77
CA LEU A 343 -4.84 -2.33 29.85
C LEU A 343 -4.76 -1.65 28.47
N ILE A 344 -3.83 -2.08 27.62
CA ILE A 344 -3.54 -1.43 26.34
C ILE A 344 -4.46 -1.93 25.21
N ILE A 345 -4.91 -3.19 25.23
CA ILE A 345 -5.62 -3.81 24.10
C ILE A 345 -6.87 -3.04 23.69
N VAL A 346 -7.69 -2.58 24.63
CA VAL A 346 -8.93 -1.85 24.34
C VAL A 346 -8.62 -0.44 23.83
N PRO A 347 -7.77 0.38 24.48
CA PRO A 347 -7.38 1.67 23.92
C PRO A 347 -6.74 1.56 22.54
N ALA A 348 -5.86 0.58 22.30
CA ALA A 348 -5.24 0.38 21.00
C ALA A 348 -6.24 0.01 19.91
N PHE A 349 -7.20 -0.88 20.23
CA PHE A 349 -8.28 -1.24 19.31
C PHE A 349 -9.17 -0.05 18.95
N LEU A 350 -9.50 0.81 19.91
CA LEU A 350 -10.32 2.00 19.65
C LEU A 350 -9.53 3.05 18.87
N ALA A 351 -8.29 3.34 19.29
CA ALA A 351 -7.46 4.37 18.68
C ALA A 351 -7.14 4.11 17.21
N GLN A 352 -6.96 2.83 16.79
CA GLN A 352 -6.71 2.53 15.38
C GLN A 352 -7.88 2.89 14.45
N ASN A 353 -9.13 2.91 14.98
CA ASN A 353 -10.32 3.27 14.20
C ASN A 353 -10.55 4.78 14.13
N GLU A 354 -9.90 5.55 15.01
CA GLU A 354 -10.00 7.01 15.08
C GLU A 354 -8.76 7.70 14.46
N THR A 355 -7.91 6.96 13.75
CA THR A 355 -6.76 7.51 13.06
C THR A 355 -7.24 8.31 11.84
N ASN A 356 -6.63 9.47 11.61
CA ASN A 356 -6.87 10.25 10.40
C ASN A 356 -6.25 9.52 9.20
N PHE A 357 -7.07 9.24 8.19
CA PHE A 357 -6.64 8.56 6.99
C PHE A 357 -6.57 9.49 5.80
N ILE A 358 -5.54 9.28 4.99
CA ILE A 358 -5.37 9.78 3.63
C ILE A 358 -5.71 8.65 2.68
N TYR A 359 -6.65 8.87 1.78
CA TYR A 359 -7.12 7.86 0.82
C TYR A 359 -6.40 7.97 -0.52
N GLY A 360 -5.99 9.17 -0.91
CA GLY A 360 -5.17 9.44 -2.07
C GLY A 360 -3.67 9.19 -1.86
N MET A 361 -2.86 9.79 -2.71
CA MET A 361 -1.40 9.73 -2.58
C MET A 361 -0.86 10.65 -1.48
N GLY A 362 -1.68 11.60 -1.00
CA GLY A 362 -1.27 12.66 -0.08
C GLY A 362 -0.48 13.77 -0.79
N ASP A 363 -0.18 14.85 -0.06
CA ASP A 363 0.55 16.01 -0.58
C ASP A 363 2.02 15.64 -0.90
N ASN A 364 2.56 16.24 -1.94
CA ASN A 364 3.98 16.12 -2.24
C ASN A 364 4.83 16.74 -1.11
N PRO A 365 5.97 16.11 -0.72
CA PRO A 365 6.82 16.68 0.33
C PRO A 365 7.33 18.09 -0.01
N ASP A 366 7.23 19.04 0.93
CA ASP A 366 7.62 20.46 0.76
C ASP A 366 9.07 20.67 0.30
N ASN A 367 9.95 19.71 0.53
CA ASN A 367 11.34 19.77 0.10
C ASN A 367 11.56 19.29 -1.35
N THR A 368 10.51 18.88 -2.05
CA THR A 368 10.53 18.52 -3.47
C THR A 368 10.08 19.70 -4.33
N ARG A 369 10.45 19.71 -5.62
CA ARG A 369 9.97 20.71 -6.57
C ARG A 369 8.44 20.66 -6.68
N ALA A 370 7.87 19.47 -6.82
CA ALA A 370 6.42 19.31 -6.94
C ALA A 370 5.66 19.88 -5.73
N GLY A 371 6.14 19.62 -4.50
CA GLY A 371 5.51 20.18 -3.29
C GLY A 371 5.66 21.71 -3.20
N GLN A 372 6.81 22.27 -3.63
CA GLN A 372 7.01 23.70 -3.69
C GLN A 372 6.12 24.37 -4.75
N ASP A 373 5.99 23.75 -5.91
CA ASP A 373 5.16 24.22 -7.02
C ASP A 373 3.68 24.18 -6.63
N GLU A 374 3.22 23.11 -6.01
CA GLU A 374 1.85 22.96 -5.51
C GLU A 374 1.51 24.04 -4.46
N ASN A 375 2.40 24.25 -3.49
CA ASN A 375 2.23 25.29 -2.50
C ASN A 375 2.24 26.71 -3.14
N ALA A 376 3.09 26.97 -4.12
CA ALA A 376 3.14 28.23 -4.82
C ALA A 376 1.84 28.56 -5.58
N ILE A 377 1.25 27.54 -6.25
CA ILE A 377 -0.06 27.68 -6.91
C ILE A 377 -1.16 27.91 -5.87
N LYS A 378 -1.16 27.14 -4.78
CA LYS A 378 -2.14 27.26 -3.69
C LYS A 378 -2.08 28.63 -2.99
N ASP A 379 -0.89 29.17 -2.78
CA ASP A 379 -0.69 30.49 -2.18
C ASP A 379 -1.15 31.64 -3.12
N ALA A 380 -0.98 31.47 -4.43
CA ALA A 380 -1.32 32.51 -5.40
C ALA A 380 -2.82 32.52 -5.76
N PHE A 381 -3.41 31.38 -6.04
CA PHE A 381 -4.77 31.22 -6.57
C PHE A 381 -5.75 30.60 -5.56
N GLY A 382 -5.25 30.12 -4.43
CA GLY A 382 -6.05 29.41 -3.44
C GLY A 382 -6.21 27.91 -3.76
N LYS A 383 -7.00 27.23 -2.94
CA LYS A 383 -7.39 25.84 -3.20
C LYS A 383 -8.42 25.82 -4.34
N TYR A 384 -8.28 24.85 -5.20
CA TYR A 384 -9.17 24.63 -6.32
C TYR A 384 -9.37 23.13 -6.51
N THR A 385 -10.55 22.66 -6.17
CA THR A 385 -10.93 21.25 -6.31
C THR A 385 -12.26 21.20 -7.05
N PRO A 386 -12.24 20.98 -8.38
CA PRO A 386 -13.45 20.95 -9.17
C PRO A 386 -14.25 19.67 -8.92
N ILE A 387 -15.58 19.82 -8.88
CA ILE A 387 -16.55 18.72 -8.92
C ILE A 387 -17.36 18.89 -10.19
N VAL A 388 -17.49 17.83 -10.98
CA VAL A 388 -18.27 17.83 -12.21
C VAL A 388 -19.53 17.01 -12.00
N LEU A 389 -20.67 17.61 -12.33
CA LEU A 389 -21.98 16.94 -12.31
C LEU A 389 -22.53 16.87 -13.73
N LEU A 390 -23.01 15.69 -14.12
CA LEU A 390 -23.76 15.46 -15.33
C LEU A 390 -25.20 15.15 -14.97
N VAL A 391 -26.14 15.94 -15.49
CA VAL A 391 -27.57 15.79 -15.26
C VAL A 391 -28.32 15.73 -16.57
N ASP A 392 -29.51 15.11 -16.59
CA ASP A 392 -30.33 15.02 -17.78
C ASP A 392 -30.55 16.37 -18.44
N LYS A 393 -30.29 16.44 -19.75
CA LYS A 393 -30.50 17.65 -20.56
C LYS A 393 -31.97 17.95 -20.77
N GLY A 394 -32.36 19.20 -20.67
CA GLY A 394 -33.65 19.69 -21.18
C GLY A 394 -34.44 20.58 -20.23
N ASP A 395 -34.43 20.39 -18.92
CA ASP A 395 -35.14 21.23 -17.95
C ASP A 395 -34.24 22.31 -17.36
N LEU A 396 -34.02 23.40 -18.11
CA LEU A 396 -33.16 24.50 -17.68
C LEU A 396 -33.67 25.20 -16.41
N ALA A 397 -34.99 25.23 -16.18
CA ALA A 397 -35.54 25.84 -14.96
C ALA A 397 -35.25 25.01 -13.70
N ARG A 398 -35.30 23.68 -13.82
CA ARG A 398 -34.86 22.78 -12.75
C ARG A 398 -33.35 22.87 -12.53
N GLN A 399 -32.57 22.93 -13.61
CA GLN A 399 -31.11 23.06 -13.54
C GLN A 399 -30.73 24.38 -12.85
N GLU A 400 -31.36 25.52 -13.16
CA GLU A 400 -31.12 26.82 -12.52
C GLU A 400 -31.35 26.71 -11.00
N GLN A 401 -32.46 26.17 -10.56
CA GLN A 401 -32.75 25.99 -9.12
C GLN A 401 -31.77 25.05 -8.44
N PHE A 402 -31.36 24.00 -9.13
CA PHE A 402 -30.36 23.06 -8.64
C PHE A 402 -28.99 23.72 -8.46
N VAL A 403 -28.53 24.50 -9.46
CA VAL A 403 -27.26 25.23 -9.41
C VAL A 403 -27.29 26.32 -8.33
N ASP A 404 -28.42 27.03 -8.19
CA ASP A 404 -28.59 28.01 -7.13
C ASP A 404 -28.41 27.38 -5.74
N GLU A 405 -29.05 26.23 -5.47
CA GLU A 405 -28.91 25.52 -4.20
C GLU A 405 -27.48 24.98 -3.97
N LEU A 406 -26.83 24.45 -5.03
CA LEU A 406 -25.42 24.03 -4.96
C LEU A 406 -24.48 25.20 -4.66
N SER A 407 -24.76 26.39 -5.21
CA SER A 407 -23.95 27.60 -5.00
C SER A 407 -24.01 28.11 -3.55
N GLU A 408 -25.09 27.81 -2.81
CA GLU A 408 -25.24 28.16 -1.40
C GLU A 408 -24.50 27.21 -0.45
N LEU A 409 -24.01 26.06 -0.96
CA LEU A 409 -23.26 25.10 -0.14
C LEU A 409 -21.95 25.72 0.36
N LYS A 410 -21.63 25.40 1.61
CA LYS A 410 -20.37 25.82 2.21
C LYS A 410 -19.19 25.24 1.42
N TYR A 411 -18.21 26.04 1.11
CA TYR A 411 -17.02 25.73 0.33
C TYR A 411 -17.20 25.70 -1.20
N VAL A 412 -18.37 25.85 -1.75
CA VAL A 412 -18.57 26.16 -3.17
C VAL A 412 -18.24 27.65 -3.37
N LYS A 413 -17.28 27.93 -4.26
CA LYS A 413 -16.83 29.29 -4.57
C LYS A 413 -17.59 29.84 -5.77
N SER A 414 -17.70 29.06 -6.82
CA SER A 414 -18.41 29.43 -8.06
C SER A 414 -18.90 28.17 -8.77
N THR A 415 -19.89 28.36 -9.64
CA THR A 415 -20.42 27.33 -10.51
C THR A 415 -20.19 27.73 -11.97
N VAL A 416 -19.87 26.77 -12.83
CA VAL A 416 -19.77 26.95 -14.28
C VAL A 416 -20.77 26.02 -14.92
N ASP A 417 -21.85 26.58 -15.40
CA ASP A 417 -22.91 25.89 -16.09
C ASP A 417 -23.61 26.81 -17.10
N TYR A 418 -24.47 26.25 -17.92
CA TYR A 418 -25.18 27.02 -18.94
C TYR A 418 -26.06 28.12 -18.35
N THR A 419 -26.79 27.84 -17.27
CA THR A 419 -27.77 28.77 -16.69
C THR A 419 -27.11 29.98 -16.07
N GLY A 420 -25.95 29.81 -15.46
CA GLY A 420 -25.13 30.88 -14.90
C GLY A 420 -24.33 31.66 -15.94
N ALA A 421 -23.73 30.97 -16.92
CA ALA A 421 -22.86 31.60 -17.93
C ALA A 421 -23.63 32.31 -19.03
N VAL A 422 -24.75 31.79 -19.48
CA VAL A 422 -25.54 32.29 -20.63
C VAL A 422 -26.90 32.79 -20.20
N GLY A 423 -27.52 32.15 -19.24
CA GLY A 423 -28.86 32.46 -18.74
C GLY A 423 -29.96 31.68 -19.45
N THR A 424 -31.01 31.39 -18.73
CA THR A 424 -32.18 30.60 -19.19
C THR A 424 -32.99 31.31 -20.30
N GLY A 425 -32.77 32.60 -20.54
CA GLY A 425 -33.46 33.39 -21.57
C GLY A 425 -32.94 33.18 -23.00
N ILE A 426 -31.79 32.59 -23.20
CA ILE A 426 -31.20 32.27 -24.51
C ILE A 426 -31.32 30.76 -24.72
N PRO A 427 -32.01 30.28 -25.76
CA PRO A 427 -32.04 28.82 -26.06
C PRO A 427 -30.65 28.33 -26.50
N PRO A 428 -30.22 27.11 -26.08
CA PRO A 428 -28.89 26.55 -26.43
C PRO A 428 -28.59 26.49 -27.92
N GLU A 429 -29.61 26.42 -28.76
CA GLU A 429 -29.47 26.34 -30.22
C GLU A 429 -28.96 27.64 -30.86
N TYR A 430 -28.91 28.74 -30.12
CA TYR A 430 -28.37 30.03 -30.60
C TYR A 430 -26.89 30.20 -30.28
N LEU A 431 -26.28 29.26 -29.51
CA LEU A 431 -24.83 29.29 -29.31
C LEU A 431 -24.08 28.67 -30.50
N GLU A 432 -22.85 29.13 -30.67
CA GLU A 432 -21.89 28.42 -31.55
C GLU A 432 -21.66 27.00 -31.01
N GLU A 433 -21.43 26.07 -31.94
CA GLU A 433 -21.33 24.65 -31.62
C GLU A 433 -20.27 24.37 -30.52
N SER A 434 -19.09 24.95 -30.65
CA SER A 434 -17.99 24.84 -29.69
C SER A 434 -18.35 25.34 -28.28
N ALA A 435 -19.10 26.44 -28.17
CA ALA A 435 -19.57 26.96 -26.89
C ALA A 435 -20.69 26.10 -26.29
N ARG A 436 -21.54 25.51 -27.13
CA ARG A 436 -22.61 24.62 -26.67
C ARG A 436 -22.05 23.30 -26.15
N GLU A 437 -21.05 22.71 -26.80
CA GLU A 437 -20.39 21.47 -26.42
C GLU A 437 -19.67 21.55 -25.08
N GLN A 438 -19.32 22.74 -24.62
CA GLN A 438 -18.78 22.94 -23.26
C GLN A 438 -19.80 22.65 -22.17
N PHE A 439 -21.11 22.89 -22.44
CA PHE A 439 -22.17 22.73 -21.44
C PHE A 439 -23.07 21.53 -21.67
N PHE A 440 -23.17 21.04 -22.91
CA PHE A 440 -24.12 20.00 -23.29
C PHE A 440 -23.50 18.94 -24.18
N SER A 441 -23.74 17.70 -23.82
CA SER A 441 -23.56 16.56 -24.72
C SER A 441 -24.85 16.23 -25.48
N GLU A 442 -24.93 15.02 -26.06
CA GLU A 442 -26.16 14.51 -26.65
C GLU A 442 -27.24 14.34 -25.58
N HIS A 443 -26.93 13.81 -24.41
CA HIS A 443 -27.88 13.41 -23.36
C HIS A 443 -27.79 14.27 -22.11
N TYR A 444 -26.63 14.85 -21.76
CA TYR A 444 -26.40 15.48 -20.46
C TYR A 444 -26.07 16.97 -20.52
N SER A 445 -26.39 17.66 -19.44
CA SER A 445 -25.87 19.01 -19.11
C SER A 445 -24.71 18.87 -18.12
N ARG A 446 -23.59 19.53 -18.38
CA ARG A 446 -22.41 19.56 -17.51
C ARG A 446 -22.43 20.79 -16.62
N ILE A 447 -22.22 20.56 -15.33
CA ILE A 447 -22.13 21.59 -14.28
C ILE A 447 -20.82 21.37 -13.57
N ILE A 448 -19.99 22.40 -13.42
CA ILE A 448 -18.72 22.35 -12.72
C ILE A 448 -18.83 23.21 -11.47
N LEU A 449 -18.58 22.62 -10.30
CA LEU A 449 -18.50 23.33 -9.02
C LEU A 449 -17.03 23.55 -8.69
N ASN A 450 -16.62 24.81 -8.58
CA ASN A 450 -15.29 25.18 -8.10
C ASN A 450 -15.32 25.27 -6.57
N THR A 451 -14.60 24.40 -5.91
CA THR A 451 -14.62 24.33 -4.44
C THR A 451 -13.30 24.77 -3.82
N THR A 452 -13.35 25.13 -2.53
CA THR A 452 -12.21 25.62 -1.75
C THR A 452 -11.72 24.61 -0.70
N THR A 453 -12.19 23.38 -0.75
CA THR A 453 -11.70 22.30 0.10
C THR A 453 -10.36 21.77 -0.41
N ASP A 454 -9.66 21.01 0.43
CA ASP A 454 -8.67 20.06 -0.06
C ASP A 454 -9.38 18.94 -0.84
N THR A 455 -8.64 18.10 -1.54
CA THR A 455 -9.23 16.99 -2.33
C THR A 455 -9.83 15.91 -1.44
N GLU A 456 -9.35 15.77 -0.21
CA GLU A 456 -9.81 14.80 0.77
C GLU A 456 -9.87 15.39 2.20
N GLY A 457 -10.40 14.61 3.14
CA GLY A 457 -10.59 14.98 4.54
C GLY A 457 -12.05 15.32 4.87
N ASP A 458 -12.30 15.61 6.15
CA ASP A 458 -13.68 15.74 6.67
C ASP A 458 -14.50 16.81 5.94
N ALA A 459 -13.87 17.95 5.60
CA ALA A 459 -14.57 19.04 4.93
C ALA A 459 -14.90 18.71 3.47
N ALA A 460 -13.99 18.07 2.75
CA ALA A 460 -14.20 17.62 1.37
C ALA A 460 -15.28 16.54 1.29
N PHE A 461 -15.18 15.54 2.16
CA PHE A 461 -16.16 14.44 2.18
C PHE A 461 -17.56 14.87 2.66
N ALA A 462 -17.64 15.83 3.58
CA ALA A 462 -18.91 16.42 3.96
C ALA A 462 -19.54 17.19 2.78
N LEU A 463 -18.74 17.94 2.03
CA LEU A 463 -19.23 18.63 0.82
C LEU A 463 -19.70 17.64 -0.25
N VAL A 464 -18.98 16.51 -0.46
CA VAL A 464 -19.44 15.45 -1.37
C VAL A 464 -20.81 14.89 -0.94
N GLU A 465 -21.01 14.66 0.36
CA GLU A 465 -22.30 14.21 0.89
C GLU A 465 -23.40 15.25 0.67
N ASP A 466 -23.13 16.54 0.95
CA ASP A 466 -24.09 17.64 0.73
C ASP A 466 -24.44 17.76 -0.77
N VAL A 467 -23.48 17.68 -1.68
CA VAL A 467 -23.71 17.71 -3.13
C VAL A 467 -24.55 16.52 -3.58
N LYS A 468 -24.28 15.31 -3.07
CA LYS A 468 -25.08 14.11 -3.35
C LYS A 468 -26.53 14.25 -2.86
N GLU A 469 -26.74 14.84 -1.68
CA GLU A 469 -28.06 15.07 -1.13
C GLU A 469 -28.85 16.06 -1.99
N VAL A 470 -28.26 17.18 -2.38
CA VAL A 470 -28.89 18.17 -3.27
C VAL A 470 -29.19 17.54 -4.62
N ALA A 471 -28.24 16.83 -5.23
CA ALA A 471 -28.43 16.19 -6.53
C ALA A 471 -29.56 15.15 -6.51
N ALA A 472 -29.62 14.32 -5.47
CA ALA A 472 -30.69 13.34 -5.28
C ALA A 472 -32.06 13.99 -5.09
N ASN A 473 -32.16 15.17 -4.47
CA ASN A 473 -33.43 15.90 -4.30
C ASN A 473 -34.00 16.39 -5.64
N TYR A 474 -33.15 16.75 -6.60
CA TYR A 474 -33.57 17.26 -7.91
C TYR A 474 -33.69 16.18 -8.98
N TYR A 475 -32.75 15.20 -9.00
CA TYR A 475 -32.61 14.23 -10.07
C TYR A 475 -32.79 12.77 -9.63
N GLY A 476 -33.00 12.51 -8.31
CA GLY A 476 -33.07 11.15 -7.81
C GLY A 476 -31.75 10.40 -7.99
N ASP A 477 -31.79 9.30 -8.72
CA ASP A 477 -30.59 8.53 -9.05
C ASP A 477 -30.06 8.85 -10.48
N ASP A 478 -30.70 9.79 -11.21
CA ASP A 478 -30.41 10.11 -12.60
C ASP A 478 -29.41 11.28 -12.70
N TYR A 479 -28.27 11.14 -12.05
CA TYR A 479 -27.12 12.06 -12.16
C TYR A 479 -25.80 11.30 -12.05
N TYR A 480 -24.75 11.89 -12.60
CA TYR A 480 -23.40 11.43 -12.43
C TYR A 480 -22.56 12.54 -11.79
N ALA A 481 -21.64 12.16 -10.93
CA ALA A 481 -20.76 13.10 -10.24
C ALA A 481 -19.34 12.57 -10.21
N THR A 482 -18.39 13.37 -10.68
CA THR A 482 -16.98 13.04 -10.71
C THR A 482 -16.11 14.21 -10.26
N GLY A 483 -14.83 13.98 -10.15
CA GLY A 483 -13.82 14.87 -9.64
C GLY A 483 -13.06 14.23 -8.49
N GLU A 484 -11.85 14.70 -8.21
CA GLU A 484 -10.91 14.06 -7.28
C GLU A 484 -11.54 13.76 -5.90
N SER A 485 -12.30 14.72 -5.34
CA SER A 485 -12.97 14.50 -4.04
C SER A 485 -14.04 13.41 -4.09
N PHE A 486 -14.77 13.27 -5.19
CA PHE A 486 -15.75 12.17 -5.38
C PHE A 486 -15.06 10.84 -5.50
N THR A 487 -13.99 10.77 -6.29
CA THR A 487 -13.19 9.55 -6.48
C THR A 487 -12.58 9.08 -5.16
N LEU A 488 -12.00 9.99 -4.38
CA LEU A 488 -11.43 9.66 -3.06
C LEU A 488 -12.51 9.32 -2.01
N TYR A 489 -13.70 9.91 -2.12
CA TYR A 489 -14.83 9.51 -1.29
C TYR A 489 -15.32 8.09 -1.61
N ASP A 490 -15.45 7.73 -2.87
CA ASP A 490 -15.82 6.38 -3.29
C ASP A 490 -14.73 5.38 -2.90
N MET A 491 -13.47 5.72 -3.10
CA MET A 491 -12.33 4.92 -2.63
C MET A 491 -12.44 4.65 -1.12
N LYS A 492 -12.74 5.69 -0.32
CA LYS A 492 -12.95 5.54 1.12
C LYS A 492 -14.05 4.51 1.43
N GLN A 493 -15.18 4.55 0.71
CA GLN A 493 -16.29 3.62 0.91
C GLN A 493 -15.86 2.18 0.59
N VAL A 494 -15.30 1.95 -0.60
CA VAL A 494 -14.85 0.64 -1.08
C VAL A 494 -13.83 0.04 -0.11
N VAL A 495 -12.77 0.77 0.23
CA VAL A 495 -11.70 0.22 1.07
C VAL A 495 -12.12 0.01 2.53
N GLN A 496 -13.13 0.74 3.04
CA GLN A 496 -13.68 0.49 4.37
C GLN A 496 -14.53 -0.79 4.42
N GLU A 497 -15.24 -1.12 3.35
CA GLU A 497 -15.98 -2.38 3.22
C GLU A 497 -15.00 -3.54 3.07
N ASP A 498 -14.03 -3.42 2.20
CA ASP A 498 -12.93 -4.38 2.00
C ASP A 498 -12.21 -4.72 3.31
N ASN A 499 -11.87 -3.69 4.09
CA ASN A 499 -11.17 -3.88 5.37
C ASN A 499 -11.93 -4.82 6.31
N LYS A 500 -13.24 -4.70 6.41
CA LYS A 500 -14.07 -5.58 7.26
C LYS A 500 -14.05 -7.02 6.75
N LEU A 501 -14.28 -7.21 5.45
CA LEU A 501 -14.33 -8.52 4.82
C LEU A 501 -12.97 -9.23 4.93
N VAL A 502 -11.92 -8.58 4.50
CA VAL A 502 -10.58 -9.19 4.36
C VAL A 502 -9.94 -9.47 5.72
N ASN A 503 -10.14 -8.60 6.72
CA ASN A 503 -9.69 -8.89 8.10
C ASN A 503 -10.38 -10.14 8.66
N VAL A 504 -11.69 -10.30 8.48
CA VAL A 504 -12.41 -11.50 8.93
C VAL A 504 -11.91 -12.74 8.19
N LEU A 505 -11.79 -12.67 6.87
CA LEU A 505 -11.28 -13.79 6.06
C LEU A 505 -9.86 -14.21 6.49
N THR A 506 -8.97 -13.24 6.69
CA THR A 506 -7.59 -13.49 7.13
C THR A 506 -7.56 -14.18 8.49
N VAL A 507 -8.29 -13.67 9.47
CA VAL A 507 -8.36 -14.26 10.82
C VAL A 507 -8.91 -15.68 10.77
N VAL A 508 -10.00 -15.91 10.03
CA VAL A 508 -10.62 -17.23 9.88
C VAL A 508 -9.68 -18.21 9.15
N ALA A 509 -9.04 -17.77 8.07
CA ALA A 509 -8.11 -18.59 7.31
C ALA A 509 -6.89 -19.00 8.16
N ILE A 510 -6.26 -18.07 8.84
CA ILE A 510 -5.14 -18.34 9.76
C ILE A 510 -5.59 -19.24 10.91
N ALA A 511 -6.76 -18.98 11.50
CA ALA A 511 -7.32 -19.85 12.55
C ALA A 511 -7.50 -21.29 12.08
N ALA A 512 -7.99 -21.50 10.85
CA ALA A 512 -8.16 -22.83 10.27
C ALA A 512 -6.80 -23.55 10.07
N VAL A 513 -5.79 -22.85 9.54
CA VAL A 513 -4.44 -23.40 9.40
C VAL A 513 -3.84 -23.78 10.76
N LEU A 514 -3.96 -22.90 11.75
CA LEU A 514 -3.46 -23.16 13.11
C LEU A 514 -4.19 -24.31 13.78
N LEU A 515 -5.50 -24.42 13.57
CA LEU A 515 -6.31 -25.53 14.09
C LEU A 515 -5.84 -26.87 13.53
N ILE A 516 -5.57 -26.94 12.22
CA ILE A 516 -5.06 -28.14 11.55
C ILE A 516 -3.63 -28.45 12.04
N THR A 517 -2.79 -27.45 12.16
CA THR A 517 -1.37 -27.58 12.55
C THR A 517 -1.24 -28.09 13.98
N PHE A 518 -1.88 -27.44 14.93
CA PHE A 518 -1.76 -27.78 16.36
C PHE A 518 -2.78 -28.82 16.83
N LYS A 519 -3.80 -29.09 16.01
CA LYS A 519 -4.92 -29.98 16.38
C LYS A 519 -5.52 -29.61 17.75
N SER A 520 -5.67 -28.32 17.97
CA SER A 520 -6.09 -27.72 19.24
C SER A 520 -7.06 -26.57 18.99
N LEU A 521 -8.21 -26.57 19.64
CA LEU A 521 -9.22 -25.52 19.46
C LEU A 521 -8.81 -24.21 20.16
N SER A 522 -8.07 -24.27 21.27
CA SER A 522 -7.66 -23.07 22.02
C SER A 522 -6.37 -22.44 21.51
N MET A 523 -5.52 -23.16 20.76
CA MET A 523 -4.26 -22.65 20.30
C MET A 523 -4.40 -21.50 19.28
N PRO A 524 -5.27 -21.60 18.26
CA PRO A 524 -5.52 -20.47 17.36
C PRO A 524 -5.91 -19.20 18.09
N LEU A 525 -6.78 -19.28 19.10
CA LEU A 525 -7.21 -18.12 19.88
C LEU A 525 -6.04 -17.45 20.60
N VAL A 526 -5.14 -18.23 21.21
CA VAL A 526 -3.97 -17.71 21.94
C VAL A 526 -2.99 -17.02 20.97
N LEU A 527 -2.70 -17.65 19.83
CA LEU A 527 -1.75 -17.12 18.85
C LEU A 527 -2.30 -15.88 18.16
N ILE A 528 -3.52 -15.94 17.66
CA ILE A 528 -4.16 -14.81 16.97
C ILE A 528 -4.29 -13.63 17.93
N LEU A 529 -4.75 -13.84 19.16
CA LEU A 529 -4.84 -12.76 20.16
C LEU A 529 -3.48 -12.09 20.38
N THR A 530 -2.40 -12.87 20.42
CA THR A 530 -1.04 -12.34 20.61
C THR A 530 -0.62 -11.44 19.46
N ILE A 531 -0.80 -11.89 18.21
CA ILE A 531 -0.36 -11.15 17.03
C ILE A 531 -1.33 -10.00 16.71
N GLN A 532 -2.64 -10.24 16.80
CA GLN A 532 -3.64 -9.20 16.54
C GLN A 532 -3.50 -8.03 17.52
N THR A 533 -3.13 -8.29 18.77
CA THR A 533 -2.83 -7.21 19.71
C THR A 533 -1.61 -6.39 19.25
N ALA A 534 -0.56 -7.02 18.70
CA ALA A 534 0.58 -6.30 18.14
C ALA A 534 0.17 -5.45 16.91
N VAL A 535 -0.74 -5.96 16.07
CA VAL A 535 -1.31 -5.20 14.93
C VAL A 535 -2.05 -3.97 15.44
N TRP A 536 -2.98 -4.13 16.37
CA TRP A 536 -3.73 -2.99 16.94
C TRP A 536 -2.83 -1.95 17.60
N MET A 537 -1.82 -2.39 18.34
CA MET A 537 -0.82 -1.47 18.95
C MET A 537 -0.03 -0.72 17.88
N ASN A 538 0.33 -1.36 16.77
CA ASN A 538 1.05 -0.74 15.67
C ASN A 538 0.20 0.32 14.98
N LEU A 539 -1.04 -0.04 14.64
CA LEU A 539 -1.97 0.81 13.89
C LEU A 539 -2.56 1.95 14.74
N ALA A 540 -2.49 1.85 16.07
CA ALA A 540 -2.92 2.91 16.98
C ALA A 540 -1.86 4.03 17.17
N VAL A 541 -0.60 3.81 16.81
CA VAL A 541 0.46 4.83 17.02
C VAL A 541 0.15 6.14 16.30
N PRO A 542 -0.27 6.17 15.02
CA PRO A 542 -0.58 7.41 14.30
C PRO A 542 -1.63 8.27 15.00
N TYR A 543 -2.65 7.68 15.60
CA TYR A 543 -3.63 8.40 16.42
C TYR A 543 -2.98 9.18 17.57
N PHE A 544 -2.01 8.57 18.29
CA PHE A 544 -1.34 9.22 19.41
C PHE A 544 -0.26 10.21 18.99
N THR A 545 0.31 10.08 17.80
CA THR A 545 1.27 11.03 17.22
C THR A 545 0.60 12.14 16.43
N ASN A 546 -0.71 12.03 16.18
CA ASN A 546 -1.49 12.93 15.34
C ASN A 546 -0.91 13.05 13.92
N GLU A 547 -0.34 11.95 13.41
CA GLU A 547 0.15 11.85 12.04
C GLU A 547 -0.91 11.16 11.17
N PRO A 548 -1.26 11.70 10.00
CA PRO A 548 -2.16 11.03 9.09
C PRO A 548 -1.50 9.75 8.54
N LEU A 549 -2.31 8.76 8.24
CA LEU A 549 -1.85 7.48 7.74
C LEU A 549 -2.48 7.18 6.38
N VAL A 550 -1.66 6.82 5.40
CA VAL A 550 -2.18 6.41 4.10
C VAL A 550 -2.96 5.09 4.27
N TYR A 551 -4.26 5.14 3.91
CA TYR A 551 -5.19 4.03 4.19
C TYR A 551 -4.78 2.72 3.52
N ILE A 552 -4.26 2.77 2.30
CA ILE A 552 -3.75 1.59 1.58
C ILE A 552 -2.62 0.93 2.37
N GLY A 553 -1.69 1.71 2.92
CA GLY A 553 -0.64 1.21 3.80
C GLY A 553 -1.19 0.54 5.07
N TYR A 554 -2.20 1.15 5.69
CA TYR A 554 -2.92 0.58 6.84
C TYR A 554 -3.57 -0.77 6.49
N LEU A 555 -4.32 -0.83 5.40
CA LEU A 555 -5.04 -2.01 4.95
C LEU A 555 -4.10 -3.18 4.65
N ILE A 556 -3.07 -2.93 3.85
CA ILE A 556 -2.07 -3.94 3.48
C ILE A 556 -1.36 -4.47 4.74
N ILE A 557 -0.89 -3.57 5.61
CA ILE A 557 -0.09 -3.98 6.78
C ILE A 557 -0.95 -4.64 7.85
N SER A 558 -2.22 -4.30 7.99
CA SER A 558 -3.11 -5.01 8.92
C SER A 558 -3.12 -6.52 8.67
N ILE A 559 -3.06 -6.92 7.41
CA ILE A 559 -3.10 -8.30 6.94
C ILE A 559 -1.69 -8.90 6.86
N VAL A 560 -0.76 -8.18 6.22
CA VAL A 560 0.64 -8.64 6.04
C VAL A 560 1.33 -8.86 7.37
N GLN A 561 1.15 -7.95 8.34
CA GLN A 561 1.74 -8.10 9.67
C GLN A 561 1.19 -9.36 10.35
N LEU A 562 -0.13 -9.58 10.33
CA LEU A 562 -0.73 -10.79 10.91
C LEU A 562 -0.20 -12.05 10.23
N ALA A 563 -0.21 -12.10 8.89
CA ALA A 563 0.19 -13.26 8.12
C ALA A 563 1.70 -13.58 8.25
N ALA A 564 2.56 -12.57 8.19
CA ALA A 564 4.01 -12.75 8.20
C ALA A 564 4.61 -12.91 9.62
N THR A 565 3.92 -12.46 10.68
CA THR A 565 4.48 -12.54 12.04
C THR A 565 3.88 -13.64 12.89
N VAL A 566 2.77 -14.27 12.46
CA VAL A 566 2.21 -15.45 13.14
C VAL A 566 3.20 -16.61 13.15
N ASP A 567 4.12 -16.67 12.21
CA ASP A 567 5.20 -17.67 12.10
C ASP A 567 6.09 -17.70 13.36
N TYR A 568 6.38 -16.53 13.93
CA TYR A 568 7.13 -16.43 15.20
C TYR A 568 6.39 -17.13 16.34
N ALA A 569 5.08 -16.94 16.39
CA ALA A 569 4.23 -17.57 17.39
C ALA A 569 4.09 -19.08 17.15
N ILE A 570 4.02 -19.54 15.89
CA ILE A 570 4.00 -20.96 15.52
C ILE A 570 5.27 -21.65 15.97
N LEU A 571 6.45 -21.15 15.58
CA LEU A 571 7.75 -21.71 15.92
C LEU A 571 7.98 -21.77 17.44
N PHE A 572 7.58 -20.71 18.15
CA PHE A 572 7.66 -20.66 19.61
C PHE A 572 6.76 -21.71 20.26
N THR A 573 5.52 -21.80 19.81
CA THR A 573 4.49 -22.68 20.37
C THR A 573 4.76 -24.14 20.08
N GLU A 574 5.23 -24.48 18.88
CA GLU A 574 5.62 -25.87 18.54
C GLU A 574 6.70 -26.39 19.49
N ASP A 575 7.72 -25.57 19.75
CA ASP A 575 8.79 -25.93 20.67
C ASP A 575 8.31 -26.02 22.13
N TYR A 576 7.42 -25.11 22.55
CA TYR A 576 6.77 -25.20 23.85
C TYR A 576 5.98 -26.50 24.00
N MET A 577 5.18 -26.88 23.03
CA MET A 577 4.39 -28.13 23.04
C MET A 577 5.28 -29.35 23.14
N ASN A 578 6.40 -29.38 22.41
CA ASN A 578 7.37 -30.49 22.46
C ASN A 578 8.04 -30.53 23.86
N ASN A 579 8.52 -29.42 24.39
CA ASN A 579 9.12 -29.35 25.72
C ASN A 579 8.10 -29.72 26.82
N ARG A 580 6.82 -29.37 26.61
CA ARG A 580 5.73 -29.66 27.56
C ARG A 580 5.42 -31.16 27.71
N GLN A 581 5.77 -31.98 26.71
CA GLN A 581 5.67 -33.45 26.81
C GLN A 581 6.73 -34.01 27.78
N GLU A 582 7.88 -33.36 27.90
CA GLU A 582 9.02 -33.86 28.68
C GLU A 582 9.10 -33.24 30.10
N MET A 583 8.55 -32.05 30.30
CA MET A 583 8.73 -31.30 31.54
C MET A 583 7.51 -30.43 31.95
N PRO A 584 7.47 -29.98 33.24
CA PRO A 584 6.43 -29.08 33.73
C PRO A 584 6.38 -27.74 32.98
N LYS A 585 5.19 -27.11 32.89
CA LYS A 585 4.92 -25.88 32.09
C LYS A 585 5.92 -24.73 32.32
N PHE A 586 6.36 -24.50 33.55
CA PHE A 586 7.31 -23.41 33.84
C PHE A 586 8.74 -23.72 33.36
N GLU A 587 9.16 -24.97 33.41
CA GLU A 587 10.46 -25.36 32.88
C GLU A 587 10.42 -25.43 31.34
N ALA A 588 9.32 -25.91 30.77
CA ALA A 588 9.10 -25.95 29.34
C ALA A 588 9.16 -24.53 28.72
N ILE A 589 8.39 -23.58 29.28
CA ILE A 589 8.36 -22.22 28.73
C ILE A 589 9.72 -21.52 28.87
N LYS A 590 10.42 -21.70 30.03
CA LYS A 590 11.74 -21.14 30.23
C LYS A 590 12.78 -21.68 29.24
N LYS A 591 12.75 -22.99 28.99
CA LYS A 591 13.62 -23.65 28.00
C LYS A 591 13.32 -23.13 26.61
N THR A 592 12.04 -23.06 26.21
CA THR A 592 11.62 -22.55 24.90
C THR A 592 12.08 -21.11 24.66
N ILE A 593 11.89 -20.20 25.63
CA ILE A 593 12.39 -18.81 25.52
C ILE A 593 13.90 -18.81 25.26
N ASN A 594 14.68 -19.55 26.08
CA ASN A 594 16.14 -19.55 25.97
C ASN A 594 16.64 -20.10 24.61
N GLU A 595 15.91 -21.01 23.99
CA GLU A 595 16.30 -21.67 22.74
C GLU A 595 15.78 -20.95 21.49
N LYS A 596 14.61 -20.26 21.57
CA LYS A 596 13.95 -19.71 20.39
C LYS A 596 14.11 -18.20 20.20
N ILE A 597 14.40 -17.47 21.28
CA ILE A 597 14.49 -16.00 21.18
C ILE A 597 15.50 -15.53 20.13
N PHE A 598 16.62 -16.25 20.00
CA PHE A 598 17.63 -15.90 19.00
C PHE A 598 17.11 -16.08 17.57
N SER A 599 16.55 -17.26 17.27
CA SER A 599 16.04 -17.57 15.94
C SER A 599 14.92 -16.59 15.53
N ILE A 600 13.92 -16.40 16.40
CA ILE A 600 12.82 -15.48 16.13
C ILE A 600 13.34 -14.04 16.04
N GLY A 601 14.33 -13.66 16.87
CA GLY A 601 14.95 -12.33 16.84
C GLY A 601 15.67 -12.03 15.53
N VAL A 602 16.34 -13.02 14.93
CA VAL A 602 16.98 -12.88 13.61
C VAL A 602 15.95 -12.59 12.55
N SER A 603 14.89 -13.41 12.48
CA SER A 603 13.79 -13.24 11.53
C SER A 603 13.11 -11.88 11.69
N ALA A 604 12.77 -11.51 12.92
CA ALA A 604 12.17 -10.22 13.23
C ALA A 604 13.10 -9.04 12.87
N SER A 605 14.43 -9.19 13.07
CA SER A 605 15.40 -8.16 12.69
C SER A 605 15.47 -7.98 11.19
N ILE A 606 15.41 -9.06 10.40
CA ILE A 606 15.40 -8.98 8.94
C ILE A 606 14.14 -8.26 8.47
N LEU A 607 12.96 -8.73 8.86
CA LEU A 607 11.68 -8.16 8.41
C LEU A 607 11.51 -6.70 8.88
N SER A 608 11.93 -6.38 10.11
CA SER A 608 11.92 -5.01 10.63
C SER A 608 12.88 -4.10 9.88
N SER A 609 14.10 -4.59 9.54
CA SER A 609 15.07 -3.82 8.74
C SER A 609 14.53 -3.52 7.34
N VAL A 610 13.85 -4.49 6.71
CA VAL A 610 13.15 -4.29 5.43
C VAL A 610 12.18 -3.12 5.54
N GLY A 611 11.30 -3.15 6.54
CA GLY A 611 10.33 -2.08 6.74
C GLY A 611 10.99 -0.71 6.95
N PHE A 612 11.97 -0.60 7.84
CA PHE A 612 12.63 0.68 8.08
C PHE A 612 13.46 1.17 6.90
N ILE A 613 14.05 0.28 6.10
CA ILE A 613 14.76 0.68 4.87
C ILE A 613 13.77 1.23 3.86
N MET A 614 12.63 0.58 3.62
CA MET A 614 11.57 1.10 2.75
C MET A 614 11.12 2.50 3.22
N TRP A 615 10.85 2.67 4.52
CA TRP A 615 10.48 3.97 5.09
C TRP A 615 11.52 5.06 4.86
N LEU A 616 12.82 4.74 4.99
CA LEU A 616 13.91 5.72 4.89
C LEU A 616 14.33 6.03 3.45
N THR A 617 14.04 5.14 2.50
CA THR A 617 14.53 5.25 1.11
C THR A 617 13.46 5.65 0.12
N SER A 618 12.16 5.45 0.44
CA SER A 618 11.07 5.83 -0.44
C SER A 618 10.62 7.26 -0.18
N THR A 619 10.43 8.01 -1.25
CA THR A 619 9.76 9.31 -1.25
C THR A 619 8.26 9.18 -1.53
N ASP A 620 7.81 8.01 -1.96
CA ASP A 620 6.40 7.69 -2.14
C ASP A 620 5.72 7.50 -0.77
N PRO A 621 4.66 8.26 -0.46
CA PRO A 621 3.98 8.22 0.84
C PRO A 621 3.38 6.85 1.18
N ILE A 622 2.89 6.11 0.18
CA ILE A 622 2.28 4.78 0.37
C ILE A 622 3.35 3.76 0.76
N ILE A 623 4.43 3.69 -0.03
CA ILE A 623 5.55 2.75 0.20
C ILE A 623 6.24 3.07 1.53
N SER A 624 6.42 4.35 1.83
CA SER A 624 6.98 4.83 3.10
C SER A 624 6.10 4.44 4.30
N SER A 625 4.77 4.61 4.19
CA SER A 625 3.80 4.20 5.22
C SER A 625 3.80 2.69 5.43
N ILE A 626 3.80 1.89 4.36
CA ILE A 626 3.95 0.44 4.44
C ILE A 626 5.25 0.09 5.18
N GLY A 627 6.34 0.76 4.84
CA GLY A 627 7.65 0.54 5.44
C GLY A 627 7.67 0.77 6.94
N ILE A 628 7.26 1.93 7.43
CA ILE A 628 7.27 2.25 8.86
C ILE A 628 6.34 1.33 9.66
N LEU A 629 5.15 1.04 9.13
CA LEU A 629 4.20 0.13 9.75
C LEU A 629 4.76 -1.30 9.83
N LEU A 630 5.37 -1.81 8.77
CA LEU A 630 6.00 -3.13 8.74
C LEU A 630 7.16 -3.22 9.74
N GLY A 631 8.07 -2.23 9.72
CA GLY A 631 9.23 -2.20 10.60
C GLY A 631 8.86 -2.19 12.07
N ARG A 632 7.99 -1.27 12.47
CA ARG A 632 7.49 -1.13 13.83
C ARG A 632 6.60 -2.30 14.25
N GLY A 633 5.69 -2.71 13.36
CA GLY A 633 4.78 -3.81 13.61
C GLY A 633 5.49 -5.14 13.87
N THR A 634 6.56 -5.41 13.13
CA THR A 634 7.40 -6.61 13.35
C THR A 634 8.08 -6.61 14.71
N LEU A 635 8.62 -5.47 15.16
CA LEU A 635 9.23 -5.36 16.50
C LEU A 635 8.19 -5.54 17.61
N LEU A 636 6.98 -5.00 17.43
CA LEU A 636 5.87 -5.20 18.38
C LEU A 636 5.46 -6.67 18.41
N ALA A 637 5.29 -7.32 17.26
CA ALA A 637 4.96 -8.74 17.19
C ALA A 637 6.04 -9.63 17.85
N PHE A 638 7.32 -9.35 17.60
CA PHE A 638 8.44 -10.02 18.27
C PHE A 638 8.33 -9.86 19.80
N THR A 639 8.11 -8.63 20.27
CA THR A 639 7.97 -8.34 21.70
C THR A 639 6.79 -9.10 22.31
N MET A 640 5.66 -9.14 21.63
CA MET A 640 4.47 -9.88 22.06
C MET A 640 4.72 -11.39 22.12
N VAL A 641 5.41 -11.96 21.13
CA VAL A 641 5.74 -13.38 21.08
C VAL A 641 6.76 -13.77 22.17
N VAL A 642 7.70 -12.89 22.51
CA VAL A 642 8.72 -13.19 23.54
C VAL A 642 8.22 -12.94 24.95
N ILE A 643 7.34 -11.95 25.20
CA ILE A 643 6.93 -11.52 26.52
C ILE A 643 5.49 -11.95 26.85
N PHE A 644 4.54 -11.70 25.96
CA PHE A 644 3.11 -11.91 26.21
C PHE A 644 2.65 -13.34 25.92
N LEU A 645 3.04 -13.92 24.78
CA LEU A 645 2.69 -15.31 24.42
C LEU A 645 3.12 -16.32 25.49
N PRO A 646 4.35 -16.28 26.08
CA PRO A 646 4.72 -17.17 27.16
C PRO A 646 3.79 -17.08 28.38
N ALA A 647 3.32 -15.89 28.70
CA ALA A 647 2.39 -15.67 29.80
C ALA A 647 1.01 -16.30 29.51
N LEU A 648 0.50 -16.12 28.29
CA LEU A 648 -0.75 -16.73 27.84
C LEU A 648 -0.66 -18.26 27.81
N LEU A 649 0.40 -18.83 27.26
CA LEU A 649 0.60 -20.29 27.22
C LEU A 649 0.62 -20.93 28.62
N VAL A 650 1.21 -20.26 29.59
CA VAL A 650 1.23 -20.73 31.00
C VAL A 650 -0.15 -20.63 31.65
N VAL A 651 -0.91 -19.57 31.39
CA VAL A 651 -2.27 -19.37 31.94
C VAL A 651 -3.24 -20.35 31.27
N PHE A 652 -3.19 -20.48 29.96
CA PHE A 652 -4.06 -21.34 29.19
C PHE A 652 -3.56 -22.79 29.03
N ASP A 653 -2.53 -23.20 29.79
CA ASP A 653 -1.95 -24.57 29.71
C ASP A 653 -3.01 -25.67 29.89
N LYS A 654 -3.92 -25.52 30.88
CA LYS A 654 -5.02 -26.49 31.12
C LYS A 654 -6.07 -26.51 30.00
N PRO A 655 -6.62 -25.36 29.52
CA PRO A 655 -7.47 -25.32 28.33
C PRO A 655 -6.79 -25.95 27.12
N ILE A 656 -5.52 -25.66 26.86
CA ILE A 656 -4.74 -26.20 25.75
C ILE A 656 -4.64 -27.73 25.87
N GLU A 657 -4.31 -28.26 27.05
CA GLU A 657 -4.25 -29.73 27.28
C GLU A 657 -5.59 -30.40 27.01
N LYS A 658 -6.71 -29.78 27.39
CA LYS A 658 -8.06 -30.34 27.19
C LYS A 658 -8.55 -30.30 25.75
N THR A 659 -8.17 -29.27 24.97
CA THR A 659 -8.67 -29.05 23.63
C THR A 659 -7.71 -29.52 22.53
N THR A 660 -6.53 -30.00 22.89
CA THR A 660 -5.55 -30.56 21.95
C THR A 660 -5.72 -32.06 21.79
N TRP A 661 -5.66 -32.56 20.55
CA TRP A 661 -5.74 -33.98 20.23
C TRP A 661 -4.45 -34.68 20.68
N ARG A 662 -4.55 -35.56 21.69
CA ARG A 662 -3.42 -36.34 22.25
C ARG A 662 -2.21 -35.47 22.63
N PRO A 663 -2.32 -34.50 23.54
CA PRO A 663 -1.25 -33.58 23.88
C PRO A 663 -0.06 -34.25 24.55
N ASN A 664 -0.25 -35.43 25.21
CA ASN A 664 0.78 -36.18 25.95
C ASN A 664 1.62 -35.30 26.92
N PHE A 665 1.00 -34.30 27.54
CA PHE A 665 1.71 -33.40 28.43
C PHE A 665 2.24 -34.10 29.68
N TYR A 666 3.46 -33.73 30.05
CA TYR A 666 4.10 -34.27 31.26
C TYR A 666 3.22 -34.03 32.49
N LYS A 667 2.85 -35.15 33.17
CA LYS A 667 2.16 -35.14 34.46
C LYS A 667 3.17 -35.53 35.54
N ARG A 668 3.38 -34.63 36.49
CA ARG A 668 4.19 -34.98 37.67
C ARG A 668 3.47 -36.12 38.42
N LYS A 669 4.10 -37.31 38.49
CA LYS A 669 3.60 -38.41 39.29
C LYS A 669 3.60 -38.06 40.77
#